data_a6f4e09191021e63a80e5f2de038ea8f
#
_entry.id   a6f4e09191021e63a80e5f2de038ea8f
#
_cell.length_a   1.000
_cell.length_b   1.000
_cell.length_c   1.000
_cell.angle_alpha   90.00
_cell.angle_beta   90.00
_cell.angle_gamma   90.00
#
_symmetry.space_group_name_H-M   'P 1'
#
loop_
_entity.id
_entity.type
_entity.pdbx_description
1 polymer ?
#
loop_
_entity_poly.entity_id
_entity_poly.type
_entity_poly.pdbx_seq_one_letter_code
_entity_poly.pdbx_strand_id
1 'polypeptide(L)'
;MNAPFFRLSLLSLTLAAGFAHAAENNAKVVLDTITVKGDRQGSKIRTNIVTLQQKDESTATDMRELLKEEPSIDFGGGNGTSQFLTLRGMGQNSVDIKVDNAYSDSQILYHQGRFIVDPALVKVVSVQKGAGSASAGIGATNGAIIAKTVDAQDLLKGLDKNWGVRLNSGFASNEGVSYGASVFGKEGNFDGLFSYNRNDEKDYEAGKGFRNNFNGGKTVPYSALDKRSYLAKIGTSFGDGDHRIVLSHMKDQHRGIRTVREEFTVGGDKERISMERQAPAYRETTQSNTNLAYTGKNLGFVEKLDANAYVLEKKRYSADDSGSGYAGNVVGPNHTRITTRGMNFNFDSRLAEQTLLKYGINYRHQEIKPQAFLNGKFTISSKKKDPTNPKNEIPKTADEIAEDQKNMDLVHSYKLSNPAKTDTGAYIEAIHEINGFTLTGGLRYDRFKVKTHDGKTVSSSSLNPSFGVIWQPHEHWSFSASHNYASRSPRLYDALQTHGKRGIISIADGTKAERARNTEIGFNYNDGTFAANGSYFWQTIKDALANPQNRHDSVAVREAVNAGYIKNHGYELGASYRTGGLTAKVGVSHSKPRFYDTHKDKLLSANPEFGAQVGRTWTASLAYRFQNPNLEIGWRGRYVQKAVGSILVAGQKDRNGKLENVVRKGFGVNDVFANWKPLGKDTLNVNLSVNNVFNTFYYPHSQRWTNTLPGVGRDVRLGVNYKF
;
A
#
# COMPACT_ATOMS: atom_id res chain seq x y z
N MET A 1 -34.82 3.87 5.56
CA MET A 1 -34.26 3.97 6.92
C MET A 1 -34.18 2.56 7.48
N ASN A 2 -33.00 2.07 7.82
CA ASN A 2 -32.65 0.69 7.59
C ASN A 2 -32.43 -0.09 8.88
N ALA A 3 -33.30 -1.02 9.11
CA ALA A 3 -33.38 -1.93 10.24
C ALA A 3 -32.23 -2.94 10.47
N PRO A 4 -31.21 -3.15 9.60
CA PRO A 4 -30.17 -4.15 9.90
C PRO A 4 -29.08 -3.65 10.86
N PHE A 5 -28.90 -2.34 11.02
CA PHE A 5 -27.84 -1.82 11.91
C PHE A 5 -28.12 -2.03 13.40
N PHE A 6 -29.39 -1.99 13.80
CA PHE A 6 -29.78 -2.13 15.21
C PHE A 6 -29.76 -3.57 15.75
N ARG A 7 -29.92 -4.56 14.88
CA ARG A 7 -29.95 -5.96 15.31
C ARG A 7 -28.56 -6.57 15.57
N LEU A 8 -27.52 -6.05 14.91
CA LEU A 8 -26.15 -6.50 15.15
C LEU A 8 -25.52 -5.90 16.42
N SER A 9 -25.90 -4.68 16.79
CA SER A 9 -25.45 -4.06 18.05
C SER A 9 -25.99 -4.76 19.28
N LEU A 10 -27.19 -5.36 19.21
CA LEU A 10 -27.74 -6.15 20.33
C LEU A 10 -27.06 -7.51 20.48
N LEU A 11 -26.63 -8.16 19.39
CA LEU A 11 -25.92 -9.44 19.46
C LEU A 11 -24.51 -9.27 20.06
N SER A 12 -23.84 -8.16 19.74
CA SER A 12 -22.53 -7.84 20.31
C SER A 12 -22.62 -7.48 21.80
N LEU A 13 -23.70 -6.81 22.22
CA LEU A 13 -23.94 -6.49 23.63
C LEU A 13 -24.35 -7.74 24.46
N THR A 14 -25.09 -8.68 23.89
CA THR A 14 -25.47 -9.93 24.59
C THR A 14 -24.29 -10.90 24.71
N LEU A 15 -23.36 -10.94 23.74
CA LEU A 15 -22.11 -11.68 23.92
C LEU A 15 -21.21 -11.04 25.00
N ALA A 16 -21.12 -9.71 25.06
CA ALA A 16 -20.35 -9.03 26.08
C ALA A 16 -20.90 -9.25 27.50
N ALA A 17 -22.24 -9.30 27.65
CA ALA A 17 -22.88 -9.58 28.94
C ALA A 17 -22.71 -11.04 29.41
N GLY A 18 -22.65 -12.00 28.47
CA GLY A 18 -22.41 -13.41 28.79
C GLY A 18 -20.99 -13.72 29.28
N PHE A 19 -20.00 -12.91 28.85
CA PHE A 19 -18.59 -13.09 29.21
C PHE A 19 -18.20 -12.36 30.52
N ALA A 20 -18.96 -11.36 30.96
CA ALA A 20 -18.67 -10.60 32.18
C ALA A 20 -18.81 -11.43 33.48
N HIS A 21 -19.50 -12.55 33.45
CA HIS A 21 -19.70 -13.42 34.64
C HIS A 21 -18.64 -14.53 34.79
N ALA A 22 -17.67 -14.66 33.87
CA ALA A 22 -16.61 -15.65 33.94
C ALA A 22 -15.28 -15.12 34.53
N ALA A 23 -15.25 -13.90 35.05
CA ALA A 23 -14.01 -13.18 35.34
C ALA A 23 -13.62 -13.14 36.83
N GLU A 24 -13.95 -14.17 37.61
CA GLU A 24 -13.39 -14.29 38.97
C GLU A 24 -12.38 -15.45 39.06
N ASN A 25 -11.16 -15.20 38.57
CA ASN A 25 -9.95 -15.83 39.09
C ASN A 25 -8.72 -15.01 38.68
N ASN A 26 -8.12 -14.38 39.70
CA ASN A 26 -6.92 -13.53 39.59
C ASN A 26 -5.67 -14.36 39.25
N ALA A 27 -5.41 -14.55 37.95
CA ALA A 27 -4.06 -14.83 37.46
C ALA A 27 -3.65 -13.65 36.59
N LYS A 28 -2.62 -12.90 36.97
CA LYS A 28 -1.96 -11.90 36.14
C LYS A 28 -1.47 -12.60 34.88
N VAL A 29 -2.25 -12.55 33.81
CA VAL A 29 -1.75 -12.80 32.46
C VAL A 29 -0.84 -11.63 32.17
N VAL A 30 0.46 -11.86 32.21
CA VAL A 30 1.43 -10.98 31.52
C VAL A 30 1.22 -11.24 30.02
N LEU A 31 0.15 -10.67 29.47
CA LEU A 31 0.12 -10.38 28.04
C LEU A 31 1.33 -9.49 27.81
N ASP A 32 2.16 -9.85 26.82
CA ASP A 32 3.22 -8.96 26.36
C ASP A 32 2.60 -7.58 26.30
N THR A 33 3.02 -6.74 27.21
CA THR A 33 2.63 -5.34 27.20
C THR A 33 3.06 -4.91 25.82
N ILE A 34 2.11 -4.65 24.94
CA ILE A 34 2.40 -3.85 23.76
C ILE A 34 2.85 -2.54 24.37
N THR A 35 4.12 -2.53 24.73
CA THR A 35 4.77 -1.32 25.16
C THR A 35 4.71 -0.49 23.92
N VAL A 36 3.78 0.45 23.89
CA VAL A 36 3.80 1.58 22.98
C VAL A 36 5.01 2.42 23.45
N LYS A 37 6.19 1.85 23.39
CA LYS A 37 7.40 2.56 23.09
C LYS A 37 7.25 2.86 21.62
N GLY A 38 6.34 3.80 21.34
CA GLY A 38 6.20 4.33 20.02
C GLY A 38 7.58 4.75 19.60
N ASP A 39 8.06 4.19 18.50
CA ASP A 39 9.21 4.70 17.81
C ASP A 39 8.87 6.16 17.52
N ARG A 40 9.30 7.07 18.41
CA ARG A 40 8.99 8.49 18.33
C ARG A 40 9.71 9.03 17.12
N GLN A 41 9.00 9.09 16.02
CA GLN A 41 9.50 9.75 14.83
C GLN A 41 8.91 11.16 14.80
N GLY A 42 9.69 12.08 15.30
CA GLY A 42 9.27 13.45 15.47
C GLY A 42 8.10 13.56 16.45
N SER A 43 7.13 14.39 16.12
CA SER A 43 5.94 14.64 16.94
C SER A 43 4.85 13.57 16.83
N LYS A 44 5.08 12.47 16.11
CA LYS A 44 4.11 11.38 15.93
C LYS A 44 4.58 10.12 16.63
N ILE A 45 3.69 9.53 17.42
CA ILE A 45 3.88 8.20 17.97
C ILE A 45 3.58 7.21 16.83
N ARG A 46 4.59 6.45 16.40
CA ARG A 46 4.37 5.30 15.52
C ARG A 46 3.74 4.19 16.33
N THR A 47 2.57 3.76 15.92
CA THR A 47 1.98 2.52 16.41
C THR A 47 2.30 1.41 15.42
N ASN A 48 2.85 0.30 15.90
CA ASN A 48 2.92 -0.91 15.11
C ASN A 48 1.48 -1.40 14.92
N ILE A 49 1.03 -1.46 13.67
CA ILE A 49 -0.34 -1.87 13.35
C ILE A 49 -0.45 -3.39 13.40
N VAL A 50 0.58 -4.10 12.92
CA VAL A 50 0.62 -5.56 12.93
C VAL A 50 1.98 -6.02 13.43
N THR A 51 1.96 -6.84 14.47
CA THR A 51 3.13 -7.50 15.05
C THR A 51 3.30 -8.91 14.49
N LEU A 52 4.47 -9.52 14.73
CA LEU A 52 4.72 -10.92 14.37
C LEU A 52 3.69 -11.87 14.98
N GLN A 53 3.33 -11.68 16.24
CA GLN A 53 2.33 -12.49 16.91
C GLN A 53 0.96 -12.36 16.24
N GLN A 54 0.49 -11.14 15.97
CA GLN A 54 -0.79 -10.92 15.29
C GLN A 54 -0.81 -11.53 13.89
N LYS A 55 0.33 -11.50 13.18
CA LYS A 55 0.46 -12.16 11.88
C LYS A 55 0.39 -13.68 12.03
N ASP A 56 1.09 -14.27 12.99
CA ASP A 56 1.12 -15.72 13.22
C ASP A 56 -0.22 -16.26 13.74
N GLU A 57 -1.02 -15.43 14.38
CA GLU A 57 -2.40 -15.68 14.79
C GLU A 57 -3.43 -15.22 13.72
N SER A 58 -3.04 -15.25 12.44
CA SER A 58 -3.89 -14.82 11.32
C SER A 58 -3.87 -15.86 10.20
N THR A 59 -4.98 -15.92 9.45
CA THR A 59 -5.09 -16.68 8.20
C THR A 59 -4.82 -15.82 6.96
N ALA A 60 -4.32 -14.60 7.14
CA ALA A 60 -4.10 -13.66 6.05
C ALA A 60 -3.01 -14.14 5.07
N THR A 61 -3.33 -14.13 3.79
CA THR A 61 -2.42 -14.45 2.67
C THR A 61 -2.06 -13.23 1.83
N ASP A 62 -2.63 -12.08 2.15
CA ASP A 62 -2.29 -10.79 1.54
C ASP A 62 -2.35 -9.63 2.56
N MET A 63 -1.83 -8.46 2.16
CA MET A 63 -1.79 -7.30 3.04
C MET A 63 -3.14 -6.65 3.29
N ARG A 64 -4.11 -6.81 2.39
CA ARG A 64 -5.50 -6.36 2.59
C ARG A 64 -6.11 -7.01 3.83
N GLU A 65 -5.96 -8.34 3.92
CA GLU A 65 -6.45 -9.10 5.07
C GLU A 65 -5.71 -8.73 6.35
N LEU A 66 -4.41 -8.48 6.27
CA LEU A 66 -3.58 -8.14 7.41
C LEU A 66 -3.88 -6.75 7.98
N LEU A 67 -4.23 -5.79 7.10
CA LEU A 67 -4.48 -4.39 7.48
C LEU A 67 -5.97 -4.02 7.56
N LYS A 68 -6.88 -4.98 7.49
CA LYS A 68 -8.32 -4.72 7.45
C LYS A 68 -8.92 -4.05 8.68
N GLU A 69 -8.25 -4.11 9.82
CA GLU A 69 -8.68 -3.42 11.05
C GLU A 69 -8.28 -1.93 11.09
N GLU A 70 -7.45 -1.47 10.15
CA GLU A 70 -7.07 -0.06 10.06
C GLU A 70 -8.10 0.73 9.21
N PRO A 71 -8.90 1.61 9.83
CA PRO A 71 -9.99 2.27 9.10
C PRO A 71 -9.54 3.32 8.09
N SER A 72 -8.32 3.84 8.19
CA SER A 72 -7.80 4.86 7.27
C SER A 72 -7.20 4.28 5.98
N ILE A 73 -7.02 2.95 5.93
CA ILE A 73 -6.54 2.22 4.75
C ILE A 73 -7.71 1.50 4.10
N ASP A 74 -7.79 1.59 2.78
CA ASP A 74 -8.74 0.80 1.98
C ASP A 74 -8.03 0.17 0.79
N PHE A 75 -8.39 -1.08 0.51
CA PHE A 75 -7.87 -1.85 -0.62
C PHE A 75 -8.98 -2.11 -1.63
N GLY A 76 -8.64 -2.07 -2.91
CA GLY A 76 -9.53 -2.46 -3.99
C GLY A 76 -9.86 -3.96 -4.00
N GLY A 77 -10.79 -4.33 -4.86
CA GLY A 77 -11.14 -5.72 -5.11
C GLY A 77 -10.07 -6.46 -5.92
N GLY A 78 -10.31 -7.73 -6.14
CA GLY A 78 -9.40 -8.61 -6.88
C GLY A 78 -8.38 -9.32 -6.01
N ASN A 79 -7.54 -10.13 -6.62
CA ASN A 79 -6.44 -10.84 -5.99
C ASN A 79 -5.09 -10.22 -6.38
N GLY A 80 -4.15 -10.21 -5.44
CA GLY A 80 -2.75 -9.87 -5.68
C GLY A 80 -2.54 -8.51 -6.33
N THR A 81 -2.09 -8.49 -7.57
CA THR A 81 -1.66 -7.28 -8.28
C THR A 81 -2.78 -6.29 -8.63
N SER A 82 -4.05 -6.69 -8.55
CA SER A 82 -5.19 -5.80 -8.82
C SER A 82 -5.62 -4.94 -7.63
N GLN A 83 -5.03 -5.13 -6.47
CA GLN A 83 -5.42 -4.46 -5.23
C GLN A 83 -4.84 -3.04 -5.15
N PHE A 84 -5.62 -2.06 -5.58
CA PHE A 84 -5.30 -0.64 -5.36
C PHE A 84 -5.41 -0.30 -3.87
N LEU A 85 -4.57 0.62 -3.43
CA LEU A 85 -4.47 1.05 -2.05
C LEU A 85 -4.81 2.54 -1.95
N THR A 86 -5.60 2.91 -0.95
CA THR A 86 -5.70 4.30 -0.49
C THR A 86 -5.36 4.43 1.00
N LEU A 87 -4.75 5.53 1.35
CA LEU A 87 -4.51 5.96 2.72
C LEU A 87 -5.13 7.34 2.91
N ARG A 88 -6.04 7.49 3.89
CA ARG A 88 -6.79 8.74 4.07
C ARG A 88 -7.48 9.23 2.78
N GLY A 89 -8.02 8.29 1.99
CA GLY A 89 -8.65 8.58 0.71
C GLY A 89 -7.70 9.01 -0.41
N MET A 90 -6.41 9.12 -0.16
CA MET A 90 -5.40 9.43 -1.16
C MET A 90 -4.87 8.15 -1.79
N GLY A 91 -4.78 8.11 -3.13
CA GLY A 91 -4.39 6.94 -3.88
C GLY A 91 -2.95 6.48 -3.63
N GLN A 92 -2.69 5.25 -4.00
CA GLN A 92 -1.40 4.56 -3.78
C GLN A 92 -0.16 5.32 -4.26
N ASN A 93 -0.32 6.27 -5.17
CA ASN A 93 0.78 7.06 -5.71
C ASN A 93 1.26 8.17 -4.78
N SER A 94 0.46 8.53 -3.79
CA SER A 94 0.83 9.47 -2.72
C SER A 94 1.39 8.80 -1.47
N VAL A 95 1.41 7.46 -1.45
CA VAL A 95 1.86 6.64 -0.33
C VAL A 95 3.16 5.95 -0.69
N ASP A 96 4.16 6.03 0.16
CA ASP A 96 5.40 5.26 0.00
C ASP A 96 5.24 3.84 0.53
N ILE A 97 5.94 2.90 -0.11
CA ILE A 97 6.05 1.53 0.36
C ILE A 97 7.52 1.24 0.63
N LYS A 98 7.82 0.84 1.86
CA LYS A 98 9.18 0.53 2.32
C LYS A 98 9.22 -0.88 2.86
N VAL A 99 10.16 -1.67 2.38
CA VAL A 99 10.45 -3.01 2.90
C VAL A 99 11.93 -3.06 3.26
N ASP A 100 12.23 -3.27 4.54
CA ASP A 100 13.60 -3.25 5.07
C ASP A 100 14.39 -2.00 4.62
N ASN A 101 13.75 -0.81 4.69
CA ASN A 101 14.26 0.49 4.24
C ASN A 101 14.56 0.63 2.74
N ALA A 102 14.18 -0.34 1.91
CA ALA A 102 14.18 -0.18 0.46
C ALA A 102 12.86 0.47 0.00
N TYR A 103 12.97 1.51 -0.80
CA TYR A 103 11.82 2.30 -1.26
C TYR A 103 11.30 1.82 -2.60
N SER A 104 9.99 1.74 -2.70
CA SER A 104 9.28 1.50 -3.95
C SER A 104 8.26 2.61 -4.21
N ASP A 105 8.60 3.57 -5.06
CA ASP A 105 7.74 4.70 -5.39
C ASP A 105 6.99 4.56 -6.72
N SER A 106 7.30 3.54 -7.51
CA SER A 106 6.73 3.37 -8.84
C SER A 106 6.03 2.03 -9.01
N GLN A 107 4.88 2.05 -9.65
CA GLN A 107 4.22 0.85 -10.15
C GLN A 107 4.75 0.50 -11.55
N ILE A 108 4.66 -0.76 -11.93
CA ILE A 108 5.18 -1.23 -13.21
C ILE A 108 4.17 -1.09 -14.35
N LEU A 109 2.90 -1.09 -14.02
CA LEU A 109 1.78 -0.84 -14.93
C LEU A 109 0.70 -0.06 -14.19
N TYR A 110 0.14 0.98 -14.82
CA TYR A 110 -0.83 1.86 -14.16
C TYR A 110 -2.19 1.20 -13.85
N HIS A 111 -2.46 0.03 -14.42
CA HIS A 111 -3.61 -0.80 -14.12
C HIS A 111 -3.38 -1.80 -12.99
N GLN A 112 -2.26 -1.72 -12.28
CA GLN A 112 -1.91 -2.63 -11.19
C GLN A 112 -1.71 -1.88 -9.87
N GLY A 113 -1.96 -2.57 -8.78
CA GLY A 113 -1.57 -2.13 -7.45
C GLY A 113 -0.04 -2.14 -7.28
N ARG A 114 0.45 -1.38 -6.33
CA ARG A 114 1.91 -1.27 -6.04
C ARG A 114 2.39 -2.25 -5.01
N PHE A 115 1.50 -2.72 -4.16
CA PHE A 115 1.89 -3.41 -2.93
C PHE A 115 2.05 -4.91 -3.20
N ILE A 116 3.29 -5.35 -3.24
CA ILE A 116 3.66 -6.75 -3.44
C ILE A 116 4.61 -7.13 -2.30
N VAL A 117 4.07 -7.65 -1.21
CA VAL A 117 4.83 -8.23 -0.10
C VAL A 117 4.01 -9.36 0.50
N ASP A 118 4.59 -10.54 0.58
CA ASP A 118 3.94 -11.68 1.22
C ASP A 118 3.90 -11.49 2.74
N PRO A 119 2.72 -11.52 3.37
CA PRO A 119 2.60 -11.49 4.81
C PRO A 119 3.43 -12.54 5.54
N ALA A 120 3.63 -13.71 4.92
CA ALA A 120 4.41 -14.79 5.54
C ALA A 120 5.87 -14.42 5.83
N LEU A 121 6.42 -13.45 5.08
CA LEU A 121 7.81 -12.99 5.24
C LEU A 121 7.97 -11.82 6.22
N VAL A 122 6.88 -11.22 6.69
CA VAL A 122 6.93 -9.99 7.51
C VAL A 122 6.83 -10.27 9.00
N LYS A 123 7.53 -9.47 9.80
CA LYS A 123 7.40 -9.46 11.27
C LYS A 123 6.65 -8.25 11.81
N VAL A 124 6.71 -7.14 11.10
CA VAL A 124 6.05 -5.88 11.49
C VAL A 124 5.59 -5.15 10.25
N VAL A 125 4.34 -4.69 10.29
CA VAL A 125 3.82 -3.70 9.35
C VAL A 125 3.37 -2.48 10.13
N SER A 126 3.86 -1.32 9.76
CA SER A 126 3.44 -0.04 10.35
C SER A 126 2.99 0.94 9.27
N VAL A 127 2.09 1.83 9.63
CA VAL A 127 1.57 2.85 8.74
C VAL A 127 1.91 4.23 9.31
N GLN A 128 2.68 4.98 8.54
CA GLN A 128 2.89 6.40 8.77
C GLN A 128 1.80 7.17 8.01
N LYS A 129 1.11 8.07 8.68
CA LYS A 129 -0.02 8.82 8.12
C LYS A 129 0.33 10.30 7.94
N GLY A 130 0.02 10.85 6.78
CA GLY A 130 0.34 12.23 6.41
C GLY A 130 1.83 12.47 6.12
N ALA A 131 2.20 13.71 5.80
CA ALA A 131 3.59 14.10 5.61
C ALA A 131 4.40 13.84 6.89
N GLY A 132 5.49 13.12 6.76
CA GLY A 132 6.38 12.82 7.87
C GLY A 132 7.24 14.01 8.28
N SER A 133 7.97 13.87 9.39
CA SER A 133 9.02 14.81 9.80
C SER A 133 10.25 14.72 8.88
N ALA A 134 11.27 15.52 9.12
CA ALA A 134 12.47 15.55 8.29
C ALA A 134 13.16 14.18 8.16
N SER A 135 13.14 13.37 9.22
CA SER A 135 13.72 12.02 9.24
C SER A 135 12.89 10.94 8.55
N ALA A 136 11.66 11.24 8.08
CA ALA A 136 10.78 10.24 7.49
C ALA A 136 11.24 9.68 6.13
N GLY A 137 12.15 10.39 5.46
CA GLY A 137 12.71 9.99 4.17
C GLY A 137 12.07 10.70 2.97
N ILE A 138 12.57 10.36 1.78
CA ILE A 138 12.14 10.95 0.51
C ILE A 138 10.73 10.45 0.16
N GLY A 139 9.86 11.35 -0.31
CA GLY A 139 8.61 10.99 -0.98
C GLY A 139 7.38 10.84 -0.09
N ALA A 140 7.49 10.90 1.20
CA ALA A 140 6.38 10.66 2.15
C ALA A 140 5.40 11.84 2.24
N THR A 141 4.71 12.18 1.14
CA THR A 141 3.76 13.30 1.11
C THR A 141 2.44 13.02 1.82
N ASN A 142 1.92 11.80 1.70
CA ASN A 142 0.68 11.38 2.36
C ASN A 142 0.90 10.28 3.40
N GLY A 143 2.09 9.75 3.47
CA GLY A 143 2.48 8.71 4.41
C GLY A 143 3.19 7.53 3.76
N ALA A 144 3.41 6.50 4.55
CA ALA A 144 4.12 5.30 4.11
C ALA A 144 3.57 4.04 4.79
N ILE A 145 3.60 2.93 4.07
CA ILE A 145 3.46 1.58 4.64
C ILE A 145 4.87 1.00 4.74
N ILE A 146 5.25 0.63 5.95
CA ILE A 146 6.60 0.18 6.28
C ILE A 146 6.50 -1.26 6.77
N ALA A 147 7.12 -2.17 6.03
CA ALA A 147 7.23 -3.58 6.41
C ALA A 147 8.68 -3.92 6.76
N LYS A 148 8.84 -4.75 7.80
CA LYS A 148 10.11 -5.37 8.13
C LYS A 148 9.98 -6.88 8.01
N THR A 149 10.92 -7.52 7.34
CA THR A 149 10.92 -8.98 7.18
C THR A 149 11.49 -9.67 8.42
N VAL A 150 11.10 -10.93 8.62
CA VAL A 150 11.54 -11.73 9.76
C VAL A 150 13.06 -11.96 9.74
N ASP A 151 13.65 -12.10 10.92
CA ASP A 151 15.04 -12.52 11.13
C ASP A 151 15.09 -13.88 11.82
N ALA A 152 16.22 -14.58 11.75
CA ALA A 152 16.42 -15.84 12.45
C ALA A 152 16.15 -15.71 13.96
N GLN A 153 16.59 -14.62 14.55
CA GLN A 153 16.40 -14.35 15.99
C GLN A 153 14.93 -14.20 16.38
N ASP A 154 14.07 -13.70 15.48
CA ASP A 154 12.63 -13.61 15.74
C ASP A 154 11.98 -15.00 15.80
N LEU A 155 12.42 -15.91 14.95
CA LEU A 155 11.91 -17.27 14.86
C LEU A 155 12.48 -18.19 15.95
N LEU A 156 13.69 -17.93 16.45
CA LEU A 156 14.31 -18.67 17.56
C LEU A 156 13.64 -18.40 18.91
N LYS A 157 12.90 -17.29 19.05
CA LYS A 157 12.19 -16.99 20.30
C LYS A 157 11.26 -18.12 20.68
N GLY A 158 11.36 -18.55 21.95
CA GLY A 158 10.56 -19.64 22.51
C GLY A 158 10.99 -21.04 22.11
N LEU A 159 12.14 -21.21 21.46
CA LEU A 159 12.83 -22.48 21.26
C LEU A 159 14.02 -22.60 22.23
N ASP A 160 14.24 -23.80 22.76
CA ASP A 160 15.39 -24.11 23.64
C ASP A 160 16.64 -24.51 22.81
N LYS A 161 16.62 -24.25 21.50
CA LYS A 161 17.67 -24.60 20.52
C LYS A 161 18.16 -23.35 19.82
N ASN A 162 19.37 -23.42 19.30
CA ASN A 162 19.97 -22.36 18.46
C ASN A 162 19.65 -22.52 16.95
N TRP A 163 18.80 -23.46 16.58
CA TRP A 163 18.27 -23.66 15.23
C TRP A 163 16.83 -24.16 15.27
N GLY A 164 16.12 -24.04 14.18
CA GLY A 164 14.77 -24.57 14.07
C GLY A 164 14.25 -24.60 12.65
N VAL A 165 13.11 -25.24 12.50
CA VAL A 165 12.33 -25.31 11.27
C VAL A 165 10.93 -24.82 11.58
N ARG A 166 10.36 -24.01 10.69
CA ARG A 166 8.97 -23.61 10.72
C ARG A 166 8.26 -24.10 9.47
N LEU A 167 7.15 -24.77 9.65
CA LEU A 167 6.28 -25.23 8.58
C LEU A 167 4.95 -24.47 8.70
N ASN A 168 4.42 -24.03 7.59
CA ASN A 168 3.10 -23.43 7.51
C ASN A 168 2.29 -24.05 6.38
N SER A 169 1.01 -24.24 6.63
CA SER A 169 0.05 -24.63 5.60
C SER A 169 -1.28 -23.94 5.84
N GLY A 170 -2.03 -23.73 4.77
CA GLY A 170 -3.33 -23.08 4.85
C GLY A 170 -4.27 -23.55 3.75
N PHE A 171 -5.54 -23.40 4.03
CA PHE A 171 -6.64 -23.66 3.12
C PHE A 171 -7.60 -22.48 3.16
N ALA A 172 -8.11 -22.10 2.00
CA ALA A 172 -9.15 -21.09 1.84
C ALA A 172 -10.23 -21.62 0.90
N SER A 173 -11.48 -21.69 1.36
CA SER A 173 -12.58 -22.27 0.60
C SER A 173 -12.87 -21.50 -0.69
N ASN A 174 -12.56 -20.22 -0.74
CA ASN A 174 -12.82 -19.34 -1.86
C ASN A 174 -11.54 -18.99 -2.67
N GLU A 175 -10.35 -19.01 -2.03
CA GLU A 175 -9.13 -18.52 -2.69
C GLU A 175 -8.10 -19.63 -2.97
N GLY A 176 -8.08 -20.76 -2.26
CA GLY A 176 -7.17 -21.87 -2.56
C GLY A 176 -6.33 -22.41 -1.41
N VAL A 177 -5.06 -22.71 -1.66
CA VAL A 177 -4.15 -23.35 -0.70
C VAL A 177 -2.85 -22.58 -0.57
N SER A 178 -2.27 -22.62 0.64
CA SER A 178 -0.95 -22.07 0.91
C SER A 178 -0.08 -23.05 1.68
N TYR A 179 1.23 -23.00 1.46
CA TYR A 179 2.20 -23.77 2.22
C TYR A 179 3.58 -23.11 2.17
N GLY A 180 4.40 -23.42 3.16
CA GLY A 180 5.75 -22.89 3.21
C GLY A 180 6.59 -23.56 4.27
N ALA A 181 7.89 -23.28 4.19
CA ALA A 181 8.87 -23.74 5.15
C ALA A 181 9.94 -22.66 5.37
N SER A 182 10.43 -22.60 6.60
CA SER A 182 11.58 -21.78 6.95
C SER A 182 12.58 -22.60 7.76
N VAL A 183 13.87 -22.44 7.45
CA VAL A 183 14.97 -22.99 8.23
C VAL A 183 15.79 -21.82 8.75
N PHE A 184 16.12 -21.84 10.02
CA PHE A 184 16.81 -20.74 10.68
C PHE A 184 17.70 -21.23 11.81
N GLY A 185 18.72 -20.44 12.12
CA GLY A 185 19.64 -20.78 13.19
C GLY A 185 20.58 -19.63 13.54
N LYS A 186 21.25 -19.79 14.65
CA LYS A 186 22.30 -18.91 15.16
C LYS A 186 23.44 -19.75 15.73
N GLU A 187 24.68 -19.45 15.33
CA GLU A 187 25.89 -20.04 15.88
C GLU A 187 26.91 -18.93 16.15
N GLY A 188 27.27 -18.78 17.43
CA GLY A 188 28.10 -17.69 17.88
C GLY A 188 27.53 -16.31 17.49
N ASN A 189 28.30 -15.58 16.71
CA ASN A 189 27.92 -14.24 16.22
C ASN A 189 27.15 -14.25 14.89
N PHE A 190 26.98 -15.41 14.27
CA PHE A 190 26.33 -15.56 12.97
C PHE A 190 24.92 -16.09 13.14
N ASP A 191 24.02 -15.61 12.32
CA ASP A 191 22.65 -16.12 12.19
C ASP A 191 22.24 -16.20 10.73
N GLY A 192 21.32 -17.10 10.43
CA GLY A 192 20.84 -17.32 9.08
C GLY A 192 19.38 -17.77 9.03
N LEU A 193 18.71 -17.38 7.95
CA LEU A 193 17.31 -17.71 7.67
C LEU A 193 17.15 -17.98 6.18
N PHE A 194 16.42 -19.03 5.85
CA PHE A 194 15.84 -19.23 4.53
C PHE A 194 14.37 -19.58 4.67
N SER A 195 13.51 -18.89 3.92
CA SER A 195 12.06 -19.12 3.89
C SER A 195 11.56 -19.23 2.46
N TYR A 196 10.64 -20.16 2.23
CA TYR A 196 9.87 -20.30 1.02
C TYR A 196 8.39 -20.40 1.36
N ASN A 197 7.55 -19.66 0.61
CA ASN A 197 6.09 -19.76 0.72
C ASN A 197 5.46 -19.77 -0.67
N ARG A 198 4.37 -20.51 -0.79
CA ARG A 198 3.52 -20.53 -1.97
C ARG A 198 2.07 -20.39 -1.56
N ASN A 199 1.33 -19.58 -2.30
CA ASN A 199 -0.10 -19.44 -2.19
C ASN A 199 -0.71 -19.54 -3.58
N ASP A 200 -1.47 -20.62 -3.81
CA ASP A 200 -2.13 -20.94 -5.08
C ASP A 200 -3.62 -20.55 -4.96
N GLU A 201 -3.94 -19.37 -5.47
CA GLU A 201 -5.27 -18.79 -5.42
C GLU A 201 -6.06 -19.13 -6.69
N LYS A 202 -7.32 -19.51 -6.52
CA LYS A 202 -8.26 -19.74 -7.62
C LYS A 202 -8.98 -18.44 -8.00
N ASP A 203 -9.75 -18.51 -9.08
CA ASP A 203 -10.73 -17.47 -9.38
C ASP A 203 -11.74 -17.42 -8.23
N TYR A 204 -11.78 -16.27 -7.54
CA TYR A 204 -12.59 -16.14 -6.33
C TYR A 204 -14.08 -15.91 -6.66
N GLU A 205 -14.94 -16.38 -5.78
CA GLU A 205 -16.36 -16.07 -5.80
C GLU A 205 -16.62 -14.77 -5.01
N ALA A 206 -17.40 -13.87 -5.61
CA ALA A 206 -17.91 -12.70 -4.93
C ALA A 206 -19.13 -13.01 -4.06
N GLY A 207 -19.61 -12.03 -3.29
CA GLY A 207 -20.75 -12.19 -2.39
C GLY A 207 -22.07 -12.53 -3.10
N LYS A 208 -23.06 -12.92 -2.28
CA LYS A 208 -24.38 -13.37 -2.74
C LYS A 208 -25.06 -12.35 -3.65
N GLY A 209 -25.48 -12.80 -4.83
CA GLY A 209 -26.16 -11.99 -5.82
C GLY A 209 -25.25 -11.41 -6.92
N PHE A 210 -23.94 -11.53 -6.78
CA PHE A 210 -23.02 -11.16 -7.86
C PHE A 210 -23.20 -12.10 -9.07
N ARG A 211 -23.13 -11.50 -10.26
CA ARG A 211 -23.02 -12.20 -11.53
C ARG A 211 -22.03 -11.45 -12.42
N ASN A 212 -21.05 -12.17 -12.94
CA ASN A 212 -20.12 -11.57 -13.88
C ASN A 212 -20.76 -11.38 -15.26
N ASN A 213 -20.28 -10.38 -16.00
CA ASN A 213 -20.83 -10.05 -17.32
C ASN A 213 -20.31 -10.99 -18.45
N PHE A 214 -19.41 -11.91 -18.14
CA PHE A 214 -18.81 -12.81 -19.11
C PHE A 214 -19.66 -14.05 -19.38
N ASN A 215 -20.06 -14.76 -18.31
CA ASN A 215 -20.85 -15.99 -18.40
C ASN A 215 -21.98 -16.06 -17.38
N GLY A 216 -22.26 -14.99 -16.65
CA GLY A 216 -23.27 -14.95 -15.60
C GLY A 216 -22.91 -15.75 -14.33
N GLY A 217 -21.68 -16.22 -14.22
CA GLY A 217 -21.19 -16.97 -13.08
C GLY A 217 -20.95 -16.11 -11.84
N LYS A 218 -20.70 -16.77 -10.70
CA LYS A 218 -20.40 -16.12 -9.40
C LYS A 218 -18.95 -15.74 -9.24
N THR A 219 -18.07 -16.33 -10.05
CA THR A 219 -16.62 -16.12 -9.97
C THR A 219 -16.20 -14.85 -10.70
N VAL A 220 -15.10 -14.28 -10.29
CA VAL A 220 -14.38 -13.21 -10.99
C VAL A 220 -13.36 -13.88 -11.91
N PRO A 221 -13.63 -13.98 -13.23
CA PRO A 221 -12.77 -14.73 -14.14
C PRO A 221 -11.40 -14.10 -14.24
N TYR A 222 -10.36 -14.92 -14.43
CA TYR A 222 -8.96 -14.52 -14.55
C TYR A 222 -8.43 -13.78 -13.32
N SER A 223 -8.98 -14.07 -12.14
CA SER A 223 -8.47 -13.57 -10.86
C SER A 223 -7.54 -14.58 -10.17
N ALA A 224 -7.45 -15.80 -10.66
CA ALA A 224 -6.53 -16.82 -10.13
C ALA A 224 -5.06 -16.34 -10.13
N LEU A 225 -4.30 -16.71 -9.09
CA LEU A 225 -2.94 -16.23 -8.91
C LEU A 225 -2.08 -17.25 -8.15
N ASP A 226 -0.96 -17.68 -8.75
CA ASP A 226 0.09 -18.42 -8.06
C ASP A 226 1.11 -17.41 -7.52
N LYS A 227 1.14 -17.24 -6.20
CA LYS A 227 2.11 -16.39 -5.49
C LYS A 227 3.21 -17.26 -4.91
N ARG A 228 4.47 -16.85 -5.13
CA ARG A 228 5.65 -17.49 -4.55
C ARG A 228 6.56 -16.44 -3.95
N SER A 229 7.01 -16.69 -2.74
CA SER A 229 7.89 -15.78 -2.03
C SER A 229 9.07 -16.51 -1.41
N TYR A 230 10.21 -15.84 -1.42
CA TYR A 230 11.49 -16.32 -0.92
C TYR A 230 12.13 -15.23 -0.07
N LEU A 231 12.74 -15.65 1.03
CA LEU A 231 13.57 -14.78 1.86
C LEU A 231 14.80 -15.53 2.32
N ALA A 232 15.98 -15.01 2.02
CA ALA A 232 17.24 -15.48 2.57
C ALA A 232 17.91 -14.34 3.33
N LYS A 233 18.41 -14.62 4.53
CA LYS A 233 19.17 -13.67 5.35
C LYS A 233 20.38 -14.33 5.97
N ILE A 234 21.49 -13.61 5.99
CA ILE A 234 22.69 -13.95 6.76
C ILE A 234 23.06 -12.72 7.55
N GLY A 235 23.21 -12.86 8.85
CA GLY A 235 23.56 -11.81 9.78
C GLY A 235 24.80 -12.15 10.59
N THR A 236 25.54 -11.12 10.98
CA THR A 236 26.62 -11.24 11.95
C THR A 236 26.61 -10.05 12.90
N SER A 237 26.96 -10.29 14.16
CA SER A 237 27.09 -9.27 15.19
C SER A 237 28.50 -9.33 15.78
N PHE A 238 29.09 -8.19 16.13
CA PHE A 238 30.43 -8.09 16.72
C PHE A 238 30.48 -6.88 17.66
N GLY A 239 31.60 -6.71 18.41
CA GLY A 239 31.72 -5.63 19.37
C GLY A 239 30.66 -5.73 20.47
N ASP A 240 30.56 -6.90 21.13
CA ASP A 240 29.58 -7.20 22.19
C ASP A 240 28.09 -6.93 21.78
N GLY A 241 27.83 -6.97 20.48
CA GLY A 241 26.49 -6.74 19.91
C GLY A 241 26.21 -5.30 19.50
N ASP A 242 27.19 -4.40 19.64
CA ASP A 242 27.05 -3.01 19.21
C ASP A 242 27.03 -2.85 17.68
N HIS A 243 27.56 -3.82 16.96
CA HIS A 243 27.58 -3.82 15.50
C HIS A 243 26.82 -5.02 14.95
N ARG A 244 25.97 -4.77 13.95
CA ARG A 244 25.27 -5.82 13.23
C ARG A 244 25.27 -5.54 11.73
N ILE A 245 25.61 -6.54 10.95
CA ILE A 245 25.51 -6.53 9.48
C ILE A 245 24.54 -7.63 9.07
N VAL A 246 23.64 -7.33 8.15
CA VAL A 246 22.69 -8.30 7.59
C VAL A 246 22.65 -8.14 6.08
N LEU A 247 22.94 -9.23 5.38
CA LEU A 247 22.67 -9.36 3.94
C LEU A 247 21.37 -10.12 3.77
N SER A 248 20.44 -9.57 3.02
CA SER A 248 19.15 -10.18 2.74
C SER A 248 18.81 -10.18 1.25
N HIS A 249 18.09 -11.18 0.82
CA HIS A 249 17.48 -11.26 -0.49
C HIS A 249 16.03 -11.75 -0.36
N MET A 250 15.11 -10.94 -0.83
CA MET A 250 13.67 -11.24 -0.88
C MET A 250 13.23 -11.28 -2.34
N LYS A 251 12.35 -12.22 -2.68
CA LYS A 251 11.71 -12.28 -4.00
C LYS A 251 10.25 -12.70 -3.87
N ASP A 252 9.35 -11.88 -4.40
CA ASP A 252 7.92 -12.15 -4.52
C ASP A 252 7.54 -12.25 -5.99
N GLN A 253 6.81 -13.30 -6.36
CA GLN A 253 6.31 -13.55 -7.70
C GLN A 253 4.80 -13.74 -7.67
N HIS A 254 4.10 -13.05 -8.55
CA HIS A 254 2.68 -13.18 -8.81
C HIS A 254 2.49 -13.56 -10.28
N ARG A 255 1.89 -14.71 -10.55
CA ARG A 255 1.76 -15.23 -11.91
C ARG A 255 0.44 -15.95 -12.12
N GLY A 256 -0.03 -15.94 -13.36
CA GLY A 256 -1.26 -16.63 -13.76
C GLY A 256 -1.77 -16.17 -15.11
N ILE A 257 -2.85 -16.77 -15.55
CA ILE A 257 -3.62 -16.26 -16.71
C ILE A 257 -4.45 -15.08 -16.22
N ARG A 258 -4.10 -13.88 -16.68
CA ARG A 258 -4.68 -12.62 -16.22
C ARG A 258 -5.03 -11.73 -17.41
N THR A 259 -5.94 -10.79 -17.20
CA THR A 259 -6.27 -9.76 -18.20
C THR A 259 -5.24 -8.63 -18.20
N VAL A 260 -5.16 -7.87 -19.29
CA VAL A 260 -4.26 -6.69 -19.36
C VAL A 260 -4.62 -5.66 -18.30
N ARG A 261 -5.91 -5.44 -18.08
CA ARG A 261 -6.44 -4.46 -17.14
C ARG A 261 -7.31 -5.18 -16.12
N GLU A 262 -6.67 -5.68 -15.11
CA GLU A 262 -7.32 -6.52 -14.09
C GLU A 262 -8.52 -5.82 -13.43
N GLU A 263 -8.50 -4.49 -13.26
CA GLU A 263 -9.58 -3.74 -12.66
C GLU A 263 -10.84 -3.58 -13.54
N PHE A 264 -10.79 -3.99 -14.81
CA PHE A 264 -11.95 -3.94 -15.71
C PHE A 264 -12.57 -5.30 -15.98
N THR A 265 -12.15 -6.31 -15.31
CA THR A 265 -12.36 -7.70 -15.71
C THR A 265 -13.82 -8.08 -15.77
N VAL A 266 -14.62 -7.70 -14.78
CA VAL A 266 -16.01 -8.19 -14.70
C VAL A 266 -16.86 -7.33 -13.77
N GLY A 267 -18.04 -7.13 -14.09
CA GLY A 267 -18.98 -6.45 -13.21
C GLY A 267 -18.98 -4.94 -13.39
N GLY A 268 -19.91 -4.33 -12.77
CA GLY A 268 -20.31 -2.96 -12.96
C GLY A 268 -21.55 -2.89 -13.85
N ASP A 269 -22.30 -1.81 -13.69
CA ASP A 269 -23.56 -1.58 -14.37
C ASP A 269 -23.42 -1.43 -15.90
N LYS A 270 -22.18 -1.35 -16.39
CA LYS A 270 -21.89 -1.24 -17.83
C LYS A 270 -20.57 -1.95 -18.14
N GLU A 271 -20.62 -2.88 -19.08
CA GLU A 271 -19.43 -3.46 -19.68
C GLU A 271 -18.61 -2.36 -20.40
N ARG A 272 -17.44 -2.03 -19.88
CA ARG A 272 -16.59 -0.99 -20.46
C ARG A 272 -15.67 -1.52 -21.54
N ILE A 273 -15.17 -2.72 -21.37
CA ILE A 273 -14.26 -3.38 -22.31
C ILE A 273 -14.62 -4.86 -22.32
N SER A 274 -14.91 -5.38 -23.52
CA SER A 274 -15.21 -6.81 -23.67
C SER A 274 -14.04 -7.69 -23.24
N MET A 275 -14.31 -8.90 -22.79
CA MET A 275 -13.29 -9.85 -22.33
C MET A 275 -12.23 -10.13 -23.41
N GLU A 276 -12.63 -10.21 -24.67
CA GLU A 276 -11.72 -10.37 -25.81
C GLU A 276 -10.68 -9.25 -25.89
N ARG A 277 -11.11 -8.02 -25.63
CA ARG A 277 -10.23 -6.84 -25.62
C ARG A 277 -9.32 -6.76 -24.38
N GLN A 278 -9.55 -7.62 -23.39
CA GLN A 278 -8.70 -7.71 -22.19
C GLN A 278 -7.52 -8.64 -22.39
N ALA A 279 -7.43 -9.36 -23.53
CA ALA A 279 -6.35 -10.29 -23.88
C ALA A 279 -5.94 -11.17 -22.70
N PRO A 280 -6.78 -12.11 -22.23
CA PRO A 280 -6.39 -13.05 -21.20
C PRO A 280 -5.15 -13.82 -21.64
N ALA A 281 -4.06 -13.67 -20.91
CA ALA A 281 -2.78 -14.29 -21.23
C ALA A 281 -1.98 -14.55 -19.96
N TYR A 282 -0.95 -15.37 -20.07
CA TYR A 282 -0.03 -15.57 -18.95
C TYR A 282 0.72 -14.26 -18.66
N ARG A 283 0.67 -13.87 -17.40
CA ARG A 283 1.37 -12.69 -16.87
C ARG A 283 2.07 -13.01 -15.57
N GLU A 284 3.21 -12.38 -15.40
CA GLU A 284 4.01 -12.48 -14.18
C GLU A 284 4.46 -11.09 -13.75
N THR A 285 4.32 -10.81 -12.48
CA THR A 285 4.91 -9.65 -11.82
C THR A 285 5.83 -10.15 -10.71
N THR A 286 7.10 -9.76 -10.76
CA THR A 286 8.11 -10.15 -9.78
C THR A 286 8.68 -8.90 -9.13
N GLN A 287 8.81 -8.92 -7.81
CA GLN A 287 9.59 -7.96 -7.04
C GLN A 287 10.71 -8.68 -6.32
N SER A 288 11.95 -8.21 -6.45
CA SER A 288 13.09 -8.70 -5.68
C SER A 288 13.84 -7.55 -5.03
N ASN A 289 14.30 -7.77 -3.81
CA ASN A 289 15.07 -6.81 -3.03
C ASN A 289 16.30 -7.48 -2.44
N THR A 290 17.48 -7.04 -2.86
CA THR A 290 18.76 -7.40 -2.23
C THR A 290 19.20 -6.23 -1.40
N ASN A 291 19.42 -6.43 -0.10
CA ASN A 291 19.69 -5.36 0.85
C ASN A 291 20.84 -5.74 1.78
N LEU A 292 21.82 -4.88 1.88
CA LEU A 292 22.88 -4.93 2.89
C LEU A 292 22.59 -3.86 3.93
N ALA A 293 22.31 -4.26 5.16
CA ALA A 293 21.98 -3.38 6.27
C ALA A 293 23.07 -3.44 7.33
N TYR A 294 23.38 -2.30 7.89
CA TYR A 294 24.29 -2.13 9.03
C TYR A 294 23.60 -1.34 10.13
N THR A 295 23.71 -1.82 11.35
CA THR A 295 23.34 -1.09 12.56
C THR A 295 24.54 -1.05 13.48
N GLY A 296 24.97 0.15 13.84
CA GLY A 296 26.06 0.39 14.81
C GLY A 296 25.56 1.21 15.97
N LYS A 297 26.04 0.93 17.18
CA LYS A 297 25.77 1.67 18.41
C LYS A 297 27.09 2.11 19.05
N ASN A 298 27.00 3.12 19.91
CA ASN A 298 28.16 3.59 20.73
C ASN A 298 29.38 3.98 19.88
N LEU A 299 29.16 4.68 18.76
CA LEU A 299 30.19 5.08 17.82
C LEU A 299 30.78 6.48 18.19
N GLY A 300 31.14 6.68 19.44
CA GLY A 300 31.63 7.96 19.95
C GLY A 300 30.49 9.00 19.98
N PHE A 301 30.62 10.09 19.19
CA PHE A 301 29.56 11.11 19.09
C PHE A 301 28.23 10.57 18.53
N VAL A 302 28.29 9.52 17.74
CA VAL A 302 27.09 8.88 17.16
C VAL A 302 26.62 7.76 18.10
N GLU A 303 25.47 7.96 18.73
CA GLU A 303 24.82 6.95 19.58
C GLU A 303 24.35 5.75 18.78
N LYS A 304 23.81 6.00 17.58
CA LYS A 304 23.31 4.96 16.66
C LYS A 304 23.47 5.36 15.20
N LEU A 305 23.91 4.42 14.39
CA LEU A 305 23.90 4.49 12.92
C LEU A 305 23.07 3.34 12.35
N ASP A 306 22.05 3.68 11.58
CA ASP A 306 21.33 2.75 10.72
C ASP A 306 21.65 3.08 9.26
N ALA A 307 22.31 2.18 8.57
CA ALA A 307 22.66 2.33 7.17
C ALA A 307 22.22 1.12 6.36
N ASN A 308 21.83 1.34 5.11
CA ASN A 308 21.60 0.25 4.16
C ASN A 308 21.90 0.67 2.72
N ALA A 309 22.28 -0.32 1.92
CA ALA A 309 22.38 -0.22 0.47
C ALA A 309 21.57 -1.35 -0.15
N TYR A 310 20.77 -1.03 -1.18
CA TYR A 310 19.86 -2.00 -1.75
C TYR A 310 19.73 -1.90 -3.28
N VAL A 311 19.34 -3.03 -3.86
CA VAL A 311 18.89 -3.13 -5.24
C VAL A 311 17.49 -3.75 -5.23
N LEU A 312 16.49 -2.96 -5.61
CA LEU A 312 15.12 -3.40 -5.74
C LEU A 312 14.75 -3.45 -7.23
N GLU A 313 14.34 -4.63 -7.69
CA GLU A 313 13.86 -4.82 -9.05
C GLU A 313 12.39 -5.19 -9.06
N LYS A 314 11.64 -4.53 -9.94
CA LYS A 314 10.29 -4.95 -10.34
C LYS A 314 10.31 -5.34 -11.80
N LYS A 315 9.77 -6.52 -12.11
CA LYS A 315 9.68 -7.06 -13.47
C LYS A 315 8.23 -7.42 -13.76
N ARG A 316 7.78 -7.08 -14.94
CA ARG A 316 6.53 -7.57 -15.50
C ARG A 316 6.82 -8.30 -16.80
N TYR A 317 6.31 -9.50 -16.89
CA TYR A 317 6.21 -10.28 -18.13
C TYR A 317 4.74 -10.42 -18.52
N SER A 318 4.45 -10.30 -19.80
CA SER A 318 3.15 -10.62 -20.38
C SER A 318 3.36 -11.39 -21.67
N ALA A 319 2.70 -12.51 -21.82
CA ALA A 319 2.76 -13.29 -23.06
C ALA A 319 2.09 -12.56 -24.22
N ASP A 320 1.07 -11.75 -23.96
CA ASP A 320 0.37 -10.94 -24.94
C ASP A 320 -0.33 -9.74 -24.30
N ASP A 321 -0.18 -8.56 -24.89
CA ASP A 321 -0.88 -7.31 -24.51
C ASP A 321 -1.70 -6.73 -25.67
N SER A 322 -1.98 -7.49 -26.73
CA SER A 322 -2.59 -7.01 -27.97
C SER A 322 -4.06 -6.62 -27.84
N GLY A 323 -4.79 -7.23 -26.93
CA GLY A 323 -6.26 -7.31 -26.98
C GLY A 323 -7.02 -6.02 -26.77
N SER A 324 -6.49 -4.99 -26.17
CA SER A 324 -7.28 -3.85 -25.71
C SER A 324 -7.19 -2.60 -26.57
N GLY A 325 -6.43 -2.61 -27.65
CA GLY A 325 -6.01 -1.41 -28.37
C GLY A 325 -5.22 -0.44 -27.50
N TYR A 326 -4.74 -0.93 -26.35
CA TYR A 326 -4.17 -0.19 -25.27
C TYR A 326 -2.71 0.17 -25.54
N ALA A 327 -1.97 -0.79 -26.05
CA ALA A 327 -0.56 -0.64 -26.39
C ALA A 327 -0.36 -0.64 -27.92
N GLY A 328 -1.40 -0.29 -28.70
CA GLY A 328 -1.30 -0.21 -30.15
C GLY A 328 -1.03 -1.57 -30.81
N ASN A 329 -1.78 -2.61 -30.45
CA ASN A 329 -1.65 -3.94 -31.02
C ASN A 329 -0.23 -4.55 -30.82
N VAL A 330 0.33 -4.41 -29.63
CA VAL A 330 1.56 -5.11 -29.25
C VAL A 330 1.26 -6.60 -29.20
N VAL A 331 1.73 -7.33 -30.19
CA VAL A 331 1.57 -8.78 -30.31
C VAL A 331 2.82 -9.47 -29.82
N GLY A 332 2.61 -10.50 -28.98
CA GLY A 332 3.69 -11.34 -28.47
C GLY A 332 4.25 -10.89 -27.12
N PRO A 333 5.33 -11.55 -26.67
CA PRO A 333 5.87 -11.34 -25.34
C PRO A 333 6.34 -9.92 -25.08
N ASN A 334 6.01 -9.43 -23.88
CA ASN A 334 6.33 -8.10 -23.42
C ASN A 334 7.02 -8.13 -22.06
N HIS A 335 8.12 -7.40 -21.93
CA HIS A 335 8.88 -7.29 -20.70
C HIS A 335 9.03 -5.83 -20.27
N THR A 336 8.86 -5.58 -19.00
CA THR A 336 9.18 -4.29 -18.38
C THR A 336 9.95 -4.52 -17.09
N ARG A 337 11.00 -3.75 -16.86
CA ARG A 337 11.80 -3.81 -15.64
C ARG A 337 12.00 -2.41 -15.10
N ILE A 338 11.80 -2.26 -13.78
CA ILE A 338 12.23 -1.10 -13.02
C ILE A 338 13.33 -1.57 -12.06
N THR A 339 14.49 -0.97 -12.12
CA THR A 339 15.59 -1.21 -11.19
C THR A 339 15.82 0.04 -10.36
N THR A 340 15.72 -0.10 -9.04
CA THR A 340 16.02 0.95 -8.06
C THR A 340 17.28 0.56 -7.30
N ARG A 341 18.31 1.40 -7.32
CA ARG A 341 19.50 1.30 -6.47
C ARG A 341 19.46 2.42 -5.46
N GLY A 342 19.55 2.10 -4.20
CA GLY A 342 19.46 3.12 -3.16
C GLY A 342 20.38 2.86 -1.99
N MET A 343 20.64 3.91 -1.23
CA MET A 343 21.36 3.87 0.03
C MET A 343 20.80 4.90 0.99
N ASN A 344 20.80 4.54 2.26
CA ASN A 344 20.37 5.42 3.35
C ASN A 344 21.42 5.35 4.46
N PHE A 345 21.71 6.51 5.05
CA PHE A 345 22.54 6.65 6.25
C PHE A 345 21.76 7.52 7.22
N ASN A 346 21.40 6.98 8.37
CA ASN A 346 20.65 7.68 9.40
C ASN A 346 21.43 7.61 10.71
N PHE A 347 21.77 8.76 11.25
CA PHE A 347 22.58 8.93 12.44
C PHE A 347 21.71 9.50 13.56
N ASP A 348 21.88 8.98 14.75
CA ASP A 348 21.36 9.52 16.00
C ASP A 348 22.53 9.92 16.89
N SER A 349 22.54 11.14 17.38
CA SER A 349 23.55 11.65 18.30
C SER A 349 22.90 12.36 19.47
N ARG A 350 23.27 12.03 20.69
CA ARG A 350 22.74 12.66 21.87
C ARG A 350 23.62 13.88 22.25
N LEU A 351 23.07 15.06 22.04
CA LEU A 351 23.76 16.31 22.36
C LEU A 351 23.73 16.63 23.86
N ALA A 352 22.66 16.25 24.53
CA ALA A 352 22.43 16.33 25.95
C ALA A 352 21.47 15.22 26.39
N GLU A 353 21.31 14.97 27.66
CA GLU A 353 20.44 13.92 28.19
C GLU A 353 19.01 14.02 27.60
N GLN A 354 18.50 15.26 27.45
CA GLN A 354 17.16 15.53 26.90
C GLN A 354 17.14 15.85 25.40
N THR A 355 18.29 15.87 24.72
CA THR A 355 18.36 16.34 23.32
C THR A 355 18.95 15.28 22.40
N LEU A 356 18.11 14.73 21.52
CA LEU A 356 18.51 13.82 20.47
C LEU A 356 18.56 14.55 19.12
N LEU A 357 19.69 14.47 18.44
CA LEU A 357 19.87 14.94 17.08
C LEU A 357 19.81 13.76 16.10
N LYS A 358 18.93 13.82 15.13
CA LYS A 358 18.81 12.86 14.00
C LYS A 358 19.25 13.57 12.73
N TYR A 359 20.12 12.95 11.95
CA TYR A 359 20.56 13.50 10.69
C TYR A 359 20.94 12.39 9.72
N GLY A 360 20.95 12.70 8.44
CA GLY A 360 21.25 11.65 7.47
C GLY A 360 21.11 12.08 6.04
N ILE A 361 21.44 11.13 5.18
CA ILE A 361 21.35 11.26 3.73
C ILE A 361 20.63 10.05 3.14
N ASN A 362 19.88 10.30 2.06
CA ASN A 362 19.20 9.28 1.31
C ASN A 362 19.52 9.48 -0.18
N TYR A 363 19.78 8.40 -0.88
CA TYR A 363 20.01 8.38 -2.32
C TYR A 363 19.24 7.24 -2.94
N ARG A 364 18.63 7.47 -4.09
CA ARG A 364 18.11 6.40 -4.94
C ARG A 364 18.19 6.79 -6.42
N HIS A 365 18.53 5.81 -7.22
CA HIS A 365 18.51 5.90 -8.67
C HIS A 365 17.61 4.81 -9.23
N GLN A 366 16.67 5.20 -10.08
CA GLN A 366 15.74 4.30 -10.75
C GLN A 366 15.91 4.37 -12.24
N GLU A 367 15.87 3.23 -12.90
CA GLU A 367 15.88 3.10 -14.35
C GLU A 367 14.76 2.16 -14.79
N ILE A 368 14.11 2.48 -15.89
CA ILE A 368 13.12 1.60 -16.50
C ILE A 368 13.59 1.13 -17.85
N LYS A 369 13.40 -0.18 -18.09
CA LYS A 369 13.62 -0.82 -19.39
C LYS A 369 12.29 -1.37 -19.90
N PRO A 370 11.49 -0.56 -20.61
CA PRO A 370 10.34 -1.05 -21.35
C PRO A 370 10.81 -1.71 -22.62
N GLN A 371 10.19 -2.81 -23.03
CA GLN A 371 10.58 -3.45 -24.28
C GLN A 371 9.53 -3.30 -25.37
N ALA A 372 8.30 -3.51 -25.09
CA ALA A 372 7.35 -3.80 -26.13
C ALA A 372 6.54 -2.62 -26.62
N PHE A 373 6.37 -1.60 -25.79
CA PHE A 373 5.67 -0.39 -26.27
C PHE A 373 6.46 0.37 -27.34
N LEU A 374 7.77 0.09 -27.43
CA LEU A 374 8.68 0.67 -28.40
C LEU A 374 8.88 -0.18 -29.67
N ASN A 375 8.67 -1.50 -29.55
CA ASN A 375 8.94 -2.48 -30.62
C ASN A 375 7.66 -3.00 -31.26
N GLY A 376 6.49 -2.60 -30.80
CA GLY A 376 5.21 -3.03 -31.37
C GLY A 376 5.01 -2.57 -32.79
N LYS A 377 4.51 -3.45 -33.65
CA LYS A 377 3.98 -3.05 -34.94
C LYS A 377 2.66 -2.32 -34.72
N PHE A 378 2.67 -1.03 -34.88
CA PHE A 378 1.46 -0.22 -34.78
C PHE A 378 0.75 -0.21 -36.13
N THR A 379 -0.51 -0.64 -36.13
CA THR A 379 -1.35 -0.52 -37.31
C THR A 379 -2.23 0.72 -37.21
N ILE A 380 -2.25 1.53 -38.23
CA ILE A 380 -3.13 2.68 -38.33
C ILE A 380 -4.54 2.15 -38.61
N SER A 381 -5.50 2.49 -37.74
CA SER A 381 -6.88 2.14 -37.99
C SER A 381 -7.44 2.97 -39.16
N SER A 382 -8.06 2.31 -40.11
CA SER A 382 -8.84 2.98 -41.16
C SER A 382 -10.19 3.51 -40.69
N LYS A 383 -10.57 3.25 -39.43
CA LYS A 383 -11.83 3.67 -38.84
C LYS A 383 -11.63 4.54 -37.62
N LYS A 384 -12.56 5.46 -37.38
CA LYS A 384 -12.70 6.27 -36.15
C LYS A 384 -14.08 6.13 -35.57
N LYS A 385 -14.22 6.52 -34.28
CA LYS A 385 -15.54 6.61 -33.66
C LYS A 385 -16.37 7.72 -34.31
N ASP A 386 -17.63 7.43 -34.60
CA ASP A 386 -18.59 8.41 -35.10
C ASP A 386 -18.80 9.50 -34.00
N PRO A 387 -18.56 10.78 -34.29
CA PRO A 387 -18.78 11.86 -33.34
C PRO A 387 -20.23 11.99 -32.88
N THR A 388 -21.17 11.60 -33.74
CA THR A 388 -22.62 11.68 -33.45
C THR A 388 -23.13 10.46 -32.70
N ASN A 389 -22.52 9.32 -32.92
CA ASN A 389 -22.85 8.07 -32.21
C ASN A 389 -21.57 7.27 -31.87
N PRO A 390 -20.96 7.47 -30.70
CA PRO A 390 -19.69 6.82 -30.35
C PRO A 390 -19.74 5.28 -30.29
N LYS A 391 -20.90 4.67 -30.43
CA LYS A 391 -21.03 3.20 -30.57
C LYS A 391 -20.68 2.72 -31.97
N ASN A 392 -20.82 3.57 -32.96
CA ASN A 392 -20.51 3.27 -34.35
C ASN A 392 -19.06 3.65 -34.70
N GLU A 393 -18.54 2.99 -35.70
CA GLU A 393 -17.25 3.32 -36.32
C GLU A 393 -17.49 3.74 -37.78
N ILE A 394 -16.91 4.87 -38.15
CA ILE A 394 -16.96 5.39 -39.51
C ILE A 394 -15.56 5.36 -40.14
N PRO A 395 -15.44 5.26 -41.46
CA PRO A 395 -14.16 5.37 -42.16
C PRO A 395 -13.47 6.70 -41.84
N LYS A 396 -12.16 6.67 -41.74
CA LYS A 396 -11.31 7.89 -41.76
C LYS A 396 -11.12 8.37 -43.16
N THR A 397 -10.97 9.68 -43.33
CA THR A 397 -10.54 10.26 -44.58
C THR A 397 -9.08 9.94 -44.89
N ALA A 398 -8.64 10.11 -46.11
CA ALA A 398 -7.25 9.93 -46.50
C ALA A 398 -6.32 10.88 -45.74
N ASP A 399 -6.75 12.11 -45.48
CA ASP A 399 -5.99 13.12 -44.73
C ASP A 399 -5.82 12.70 -43.26
N GLU A 400 -6.86 12.16 -42.62
CA GLU A 400 -6.78 11.66 -41.24
C GLU A 400 -5.83 10.45 -41.13
N ILE A 401 -5.82 9.58 -42.13
CA ILE A 401 -4.89 8.45 -42.19
C ILE A 401 -3.44 8.96 -42.39
N ALA A 402 -3.24 9.94 -43.27
CA ALA A 402 -1.94 10.54 -43.51
C ALA A 402 -1.40 11.29 -42.28
N GLU A 403 -2.26 11.97 -41.54
CA GLU A 403 -1.90 12.59 -40.25
C GLU A 403 -1.52 11.57 -39.19
N ASP A 404 -2.29 10.47 -39.05
CA ASP A 404 -1.95 9.36 -38.15
C ASP A 404 -0.57 8.79 -38.54
N GLN A 405 -0.29 8.60 -39.83
CA GLN A 405 1.00 8.10 -40.32
C GLN A 405 2.13 9.04 -39.95
N LYS A 406 1.97 10.33 -40.21
CA LYS A 406 2.96 11.37 -39.87
C LYS A 406 3.26 11.37 -38.35
N ASN A 407 2.23 11.24 -37.53
CA ASN A 407 2.40 11.16 -36.06
C ASN A 407 3.12 9.86 -35.65
N MET A 408 2.85 8.75 -36.30
CA MET A 408 3.55 7.48 -36.05
C MET A 408 5.01 7.55 -36.48
N ASP A 409 5.30 8.13 -37.65
CA ASP A 409 6.66 8.31 -38.15
C ASP A 409 7.46 9.24 -37.22
N LEU A 410 6.82 10.27 -36.68
CA LEU A 410 7.42 11.15 -35.67
C LEU A 410 7.77 10.36 -34.39
N VAL A 411 6.85 9.53 -33.89
CA VAL A 411 7.13 8.68 -32.72
C VAL A 411 8.31 7.74 -32.98
N HIS A 412 8.37 7.12 -34.17
CA HIS A 412 9.46 6.22 -34.54
C HIS A 412 10.79 6.95 -34.79
N SER A 413 10.75 8.24 -35.16
CA SER A 413 11.96 9.03 -35.37
C SER A 413 12.70 9.41 -34.09
N TYR A 414 12.03 9.38 -32.96
CA TYR A 414 12.68 9.68 -31.68
C TYR A 414 13.71 8.62 -31.33
N LYS A 415 14.92 9.03 -31.04
CA LYS A 415 15.94 8.19 -30.42
C LYS A 415 15.58 8.00 -28.96
N LEU A 416 14.81 6.98 -28.68
CA LEU A 416 14.29 6.73 -27.34
C LEU A 416 15.39 6.26 -26.40
N SER A 417 15.43 6.83 -25.22
CA SER A 417 16.31 6.44 -24.13
C SER A 417 15.51 5.79 -22.99
N ASN A 418 16.17 4.96 -22.19
CA ASN A 418 15.53 4.46 -20.97
C ASN A 418 15.25 5.62 -20.02
N PRO A 419 14.01 5.79 -19.52
CA PRO A 419 13.73 6.76 -18.48
C PRO A 419 14.49 6.42 -17.21
N ALA A 420 15.00 7.44 -16.56
CA ALA A 420 15.73 7.30 -15.32
C ALA A 420 15.40 8.46 -14.36
N LYS A 421 15.52 8.19 -13.07
CA LYS A 421 15.30 9.16 -12.03
C LYS A 421 16.35 9.01 -10.93
N THR A 422 16.84 10.14 -10.46
CA THR A 422 17.70 10.20 -9.27
C THR A 422 17.06 11.11 -8.24
N ASP A 423 16.86 10.62 -7.04
CA ASP A 423 16.45 11.40 -5.87
C ASP A 423 17.58 11.40 -4.84
N THR A 424 17.88 12.57 -4.31
CA THR A 424 18.82 12.76 -3.20
C THR A 424 18.17 13.60 -2.12
N GLY A 425 18.40 13.25 -0.87
CA GLY A 425 17.88 14.00 0.26
C GLY A 425 18.88 14.04 1.40
N ALA A 426 18.92 15.16 2.12
CA ALA A 426 19.65 15.31 3.36
C ALA A 426 18.75 15.95 4.41
N TYR A 427 18.90 15.56 5.66
CA TYR A 427 18.07 16.08 6.73
C TYR A 427 18.82 16.24 8.05
N ILE A 428 18.31 17.13 8.87
CA ILE A 428 18.65 17.30 10.28
C ILE A 428 17.37 17.53 11.07
N GLU A 429 17.24 16.91 12.23
CA GLU A 429 16.07 16.98 13.10
C GLU A 429 16.52 16.90 14.56
N ALA A 430 16.11 17.85 15.37
CA ALA A 430 16.33 17.84 16.81
C ALA A 430 15.05 17.48 17.54
N ILE A 431 15.17 16.62 18.54
CA ILE A 431 14.09 16.24 19.46
C ILE A 431 14.57 16.61 20.87
N HIS A 432 13.81 17.47 21.54
CA HIS A 432 14.14 17.97 22.88
C HIS A 432 13.00 17.69 23.86
N GLU A 433 13.32 17.11 25.00
CA GLU A 433 12.36 16.81 26.06
C GLU A 433 12.54 17.79 27.21
N ILE A 434 11.48 18.48 27.61
CA ILE A 434 11.47 19.45 28.72
C ILE A 434 10.10 19.50 29.40
N ASN A 435 10.06 19.29 30.72
CA ASN A 435 8.85 19.49 31.55
C ASN A 435 7.56 18.87 30.96
N GLY A 436 7.65 17.61 30.52
CA GLY A 436 6.51 16.90 29.91
C GLY A 436 6.20 17.29 28.45
N PHE A 437 7.00 18.16 27.85
CA PHE A 437 6.95 18.44 26.42
C PHE A 437 8.05 17.71 25.67
N THR A 438 7.70 17.16 24.51
CA THR A 438 8.66 16.70 23.50
C THR A 438 8.54 17.66 22.31
N LEU A 439 9.58 18.44 22.05
CA LEU A 439 9.65 19.40 20.96
C LEU A 439 10.46 18.79 19.82
N THR A 440 9.96 18.88 18.61
CA THR A 440 10.67 18.42 17.40
C THR A 440 10.79 19.55 16.40
N GLY A 441 12.00 19.79 15.92
CA GLY A 441 12.25 20.73 14.82
C GLY A 441 13.21 20.11 13.81
N GLY A 442 12.87 20.17 12.55
CA GLY A 442 13.66 19.54 11.51
C GLY A 442 13.65 20.30 10.19
N LEU A 443 14.66 20.06 9.39
CA LEU A 443 14.79 20.58 8.05
C LEU A 443 15.29 19.49 7.12
N ARG A 444 14.66 19.36 5.97
CA ARG A 444 15.02 18.40 4.94
C ARG A 444 15.17 19.11 3.61
N TYR A 445 16.24 18.82 2.89
CA TYR A 445 16.46 19.25 1.52
C TYR A 445 16.40 18.03 0.59
N ASP A 446 15.51 18.07 -0.40
CA ASP A 446 15.36 17.04 -1.42
C ASP A 446 15.62 17.62 -2.81
N ARG A 447 16.33 16.87 -3.65
CA ARG A 447 16.58 17.18 -5.05
C ARG A 447 16.27 15.97 -5.90
N PHE A 448 15.63 16.21 -7.06
CA PHE A 448 15.44 15.19 -8.06
C PHE A 448 15.97 15.59 -9.44
N LYS A 449 16.28 14.57 -10.23
CA LYS A 449 16.58 14.67 -11.65
C LYS A 449 15.88 13.53 -12.38
N VAL A 450 15.01 13.86 -13.35
CA VAL A 450 14.27 12.89 -14.15
C VAL A 450 14.66 13.04 -15.60
N LYS A 451 15.00 11.92 -16.26
CA LYS A 451 15.21 11.79 -17.69
C LYS A 451 14.07 10.97 -18.29
N THR A 452 13.45 11.47 -19.35
CA THR A 452 12.33 10.82 -20.03
C THR A 452 12.77 10.06 -21.28
N HIS A 453 11.85 9.35 -21.94
CA HIS A 453 12.13 8.56 -23.14
C HIS A 453 12.71 9.37 -24.29
N ASP A 454 12.23 10.58 -24.50
CA ASP A 454 12.72 11.51 -25.52
C ASP A 454 14.08 12.17 -25.17
N GLY A 455 14.68 11.74 -24.04
CA GLY A 455 15.98 12.23 -23.58
C GLY A 455 15.94 13.54 -22.82
N LYS A 456 14.78 14.17 -22.69
CA LYS A 456 14.60 15.40 -21.92
C LYS A 456 14.91 15.17 -20.45
N THR A 457 15.56 16.12 -19.83
CA THR A 457 15.92 16.06 -18.42
C THR A 457 15.36 17.26 -17.68
N VAL A 458 14.67 17.00 -16.58
CA VAL A 458 14.13 18.02 -15.68
C VAL A 458 14.65 17.76 -14.26
N SER A 459 14.97 18.81 -13.54
CA SER A 459 15.42 18.74 -12.15
C SER A 459 14.79 19.86 -11.32
N SER A 460 14.55 19.57 -10.05
CA SER A 460 14.05 20.54 -9.08
C SER A 460 14.49 20.16 -7.67
N SER A 461 14.44 21.11 -6.76
CA SER A 461 14.75 20.89 -5.35
C SER A 461 13.67 21.49 -4.46
N SER A 462 13.56 20.99 -3.23
CA SER A 462 12.58 21.42 -2.23
C SER A 462 13.21 21.45 -0.85
N LEU A 463 12.89 22.50 -0.10
CA LEU A 463 13.24 22.60 1.31
C LEU A 463 11.98 22.35 2.14
N ASN A 464 12.03 21.38 3.03
CA ASN A 464 10.88 20.85 3.77
C ASN A 464 11.12 20.96 5.28
N PRO A 465 10.66 22.03 5.94
CA PRO A 465 10.70 22.15 7.38
C PRO A 465 9.66 21.26 8.06
N SER A 466 9.94 20.84 9.28
CA SER A 466 9.01 20.10 10.13
C SER A 466 9.05 20.60 11.56
N PHE A 467 7.88 20.71 12.18
CA PHE A 467 7.72 21.11 13.57
C PHE A 467 6.70 20.22 14.25
N GLY A 468 6.96 19.91 15.51
CA GLY A 468 6.03 19.11 16.28
C GLY A 468 6.19 19.34 17.77
N VAL A 469 5.09 19.15 18.49
CA VAL A 469 5.05 19.15 19.94
C VAL A 469 4.19 18.00 20.43
N ILE A 470 4.68 17.29 21.42
CA ILE A 470 3.87 16.37 22.23
C ILE A 470 3.91 16.93 23.65
N TRP A 471 2.76 17.10 24.27
CA TRP A 471 2.58 17.50 25.64
C TRP A 471 1.98 16.36 26.43
N GLN A 472 2.64 15.92 27.48
CA GLN A 472 2.21 14.84 28.38
C GLN A 472 1.96 15.43 29.77
N PRO A 473 0.76 16.01 30.03
CA PRO A 473 0.42 16.61 31.32
C PRO A 473 0.24 15.57 32.45
N HIS A 474 0.00 14.33 32.07
CA HIS A 474 -0.23 13.20 32.99
C HIS A 474 0.29 11.91 32.35
N GLU A 475 0.63 10.92 33.17
CA GLU A 475 1.17 9.63 32.70
C GLU A 475 0.29 8.91 31.66
N HIS A 476 -1.03 9.10 31.73
CA HIS A 476 -2.00 8.46 30.83
C HIS A 476 -2.38 9.33 29.64
N TRP A 477 -2.15 10.64 29.66
CA TRP A 477 -2.58 11.58 28.64
C TRP A 477 -1.41 12.17 27.87
N SER A 478 -1.52 12.19 26.55
CA SER A 478 -0.66 13.00 25.71
C SER A 478 -1.47 13.71 24.62
N PHE A 479 -1.07 14.94 24.31
CA PHE A 479 -1.59 15.76 23.23
C PHE A 479 -0.49 16.07 22.25
N SER A 480 -0.81 16.13 20.96
CA SER A 480 0.18 16.39 19.91
C SER A 480 -0.31 17.43 18.92
N ALA A 481 0.63 18.21 18.41
CA ALA A 481 0.43 19.06 17.25
C ALA A 481 1.66 18.99 16.35
N SER A 482 1.45 18.94 15.04
CA SER A 482 2.55 18.90 14.07
C SER A 482 2.23 19.70 12.83
N HIS A 483 3.28 20.26 12.21
CA HIS A 483 3.20 20.98 10.96
C HIS A 483 4.41 20.60 10.11
N ASN A 484 4.22 19.73 9.12
CA ASN A 484 5.28 19.12 8.36
C ASN A 484 5.14 19.41 6.87
N TYR A 485 6.28 19.63 6.22
CA TYR A 485 6.40 19.67 4.78
C TYR A 485 7.13 18.41 4.29
N ALA A 486 6.71 17.89 3.15
CA ALA A 486 7.39 16.82 2.44
C ALA A 486 7.24 17.02 0.94
N SER A 487 8.17 16.54 0.16
CA SER A 487 8.13 16.65 -1.31
C SER A 487 8.23 15.27 -1.95
N ARG A 488 7.60 15.14 -3.12
CA ARG A 488 7.66 13.94 -3.94
C ARG A 488 7.98 14.31 -5.39
N SER A 489 9.06 13.75 -5.90
CA SER A 489 9.45 13.92 -7.30
C SER A 489 8.47 13.26 -8.26
N PRO A 490 8.42 13.67 -9.55
CA PRO A 490 7.70 12.97 -10.59
C PRO A 490 8.10 11.50 -10.61
N ARG A 491 7.12 10.61 -10.76
CA ARG A 491 7.39 9.18 -10.84
C ARG A 491 7.86 8.81 -12.23
N LEU A 492 8.73 7.82 -12.33
CA LEU A 492 9.11 7.28 -13.65
C LEU A 492 7.91 6.76 -14.43
N TYR A 493 6.92 6.25 -13.71
CA TYR A 493 5.66 5.84 -14.30
C TYR A 493 4.97 6.96 -15.10
N ASP A 494 5.01 8.20 -14.62
CA ASP A 494 4.43 9.35 -15.31
C ASP A 494 5.15 9.64 -16.64
N ALA A 495 6.41 9.23 -16.75
CA ALA A 495 7.28 9.40 -17.92
C ALA A 495 7.37 8.17 -18.84
N LEU A 496 6.57 7.12 -18.55
CA LEU A 496 6.74 5.80 -19.16
C LEU A 496 5.72 5.40 -20.18
N GLN A 497 4.58 6.06 -20.24
CA GLN A 497 3.48 5.61 -21.07
C GLN A 497 3.70 5.94 -22.54
N THR A 498 4.58 5.22 -23.20
CA THR A 498 4.50 5.12 -24.65
C THR A 498 3.35 4.16 -25.01
N HIS A 499 2.23 4.73 -25.34
CA HIS A 499 1.17 4.01 -26.04
C HIS A 499 1.34 4.27 -27.52
N GLY A 500 1.40 3.26 -28.36
CA GLY A 500 1.58 3.42 -29.78
C GLY A 500 0.69 4.49 -30.41
N LYS A 501 -0.61 4.46 -30.14
CA LYS A 501 -1.57 5.48 -30.62
C LYS A 501 -1.62 6.75 -29.77
N ARG A 502 -0.96 6.81 -28.63
CA ARG A 502 -0.99 7.96 -27.70
C ARG A 502 0.31 8.72 -27.66
N GLY A 503 1.29 8.30 -28.44
CA GLY A 503 2.57 8.95 -28.54
C GLY A 503 3.50 8.71 -27.36
N ILE A 504 4.56 9.49 -27.31
CA ILE A 504 5.59 9.46 -26.29
C ILE A 504 5.15 10.31 -25.10
N ILE A 505 5.49 9.90 -23.90
CA ILE A 505 5.30 10.71 -22.71
C ILE A 505 6.63 11.33 -22.30
N SER A 506 6.64 12.65 -22.27
CA SER A 506 7.71 13.51 -21.80
C SER A 506 7.30 14.19 -20.48
N ILE A 507 8.13 15.10 -20.02
CA ILE A 507 7.90 15.95 -18.86
C ILE A 507 8.09 17.40 -19.26
N ALA A 508 7.18 18.29 -18.86
CA ALA A 508 7.27 19.70 -19.20
C ALA A 508 8.48 20.37 -18.52
N ASP A 509 9.04 21.38 -19.18
CA ASP A 509 10.08 22.21 -18.60
C ASP A 509 9.57 22.89 -17.32
N GLY A 510 10.45 23.03 -16.34
CA GLY A 510 10.11 23.66 -15.08
C GLY A 510 9.19 22.83 -14.16
N THR A 511 8.91 21.57 -14.49
CA THR A 511 8.14 20.66 -13.62
C THR A 511 8.82 20.52 -12.26
N LYS A 512 8.04 20.77 -11.20
CA LYS A 512 8.48 20.74 -9.80
C LYS A 512 8.06 19.45 -9.12
N ALA A 513 8.69 19.14 -8.00
CA ALA A 513 8.18 18.15 -7.07
C ALA A 513 6.84 18.59 -6.52
N GLU A 514 5.93 17.63 -6.31
CA GLU A 514 4.75 17.86 -5.49
C GLU A 514 5.20 18.16 -4.06
N ARG A 515 4.61 19.16 -3.42
CA ARG A 515 4.94 19.55 -2.06
C ARG A 515 3.73 19.52 -1.17
N ALA A 516 3.75 18.59 -0.21
CA ALA A 516 2.73 18.47 0.81
C ALA A 516 3.03 19.38 2.00
N ARG A 517 1.98 20.00 2.53
CA ARG A 517 1.94 20.64 3.84
C ARG A 517 0.87 19.94 4.65
N ASN A 518 1.22 19.37 5.78
CA ASN A 518 0.32 18.63 6.66
C ASN A 518 0.34 19.24 8.05
N THR A 519 -0.82 19.65 8.55
CA THR A 519 -1.04 20.06 9.93
C THR A 519 -1.93 19.02 10.60
N GLU A 520 -1.55 18.55 11.76
CA GLU A 520 -2.31 17.54 12.49
C GLU A 520 -2.28 17.85 13.99
N ILE A 521 -3.43 17.72 14.64
CA ILE A 521 -3.57 17.75 16.08
C ILE A 521 -4.13 16.42 16.55
N GLY A 522 -3.73 15.97 17.72
CA GLY A 522 -4.17 14.67 18.22
C GLY A 522 -4.06 14.55 19.73
N PHE A 523 -4.69 13.50 20.25
CA PHE A 523 -4.58 13.08 21.63
C PHE A 523 -4.39 11.57 21.72
N ASN A 524 -3.81 11.13 22.81
CA ASN A 524 -3.71 9.73 23.18
C ASN A 524 -3.94 9.59 24.69
N TYR A 525 -4.76 8.60 25.06
CA TYR A 525 -5.00 8.17 26.41
C TYR A 525 -4.65 6.69 26.53
N ASN A 526 -4.00 6.27 27.60
CA ASN A 526 -3.73 4.85 27.87
C ASN A 526 -3.45 4.66 29.36
N ASP A 527 -4.30 3.90 30.04
CA ASP A 527 -4.14 3.51 31.44
C ASP A 527 -3.80 2.01 31.62
N GLY A 528 -3.51 1.31 30.49
CA GLY A 528 -3.22 -0.11 30.47
C GLY A 528 -4.46 -1.00 30.26
N THR A 529 -5.63 -0.57 30.67
CA THR A 529 -6.92 -1.24 30.47
C THR A 529 -7.71 -0.61 29.33
N PHE A 530 -7.84 0.69 29.36
CA PHE A 530 -8.49 1.47 28.33
C PHE A 530 -7.46 2.32 27.57
N ALA A 531 -7.53 2.32 26.25
CA ALA A 531 -6.78 3.23 25.43
C ALA A 531 -7.67 3.91 24.40
N ALA A 532 -7.45 5.19 24.19
CA ALA A 532 -8.14 5.99 23.17
C ALA A 532 -7.15 6.91 22.48
N ASN A 533 -7.33 7.09 21.18
CA ASN A 533 -6.56 8.04 20.41
C ASN A 533 -7.44 8.74 19.39
N GLY A 534 -7.06 9.93 19.01
CA GLY A 534 -7.74 10.66 17.97
C GLY A 534 -6.85 11.70 17.34
N SER A 535 -7.12 11.98 16.08
CA SER A 535 -6.46 13.06 15.36
C SER A 535 -7.41 13.74 14.37
N TYR A 536 -7.13 15.00 14.12
CA TYR A 536 -7.70 15.75 13.00
C TYR A 536 -6.55 16.33 12.18
N PHE A 537 -6.64 16.22 10.86
CA PHE A 537 -5.58 16.64 9.95
C PHE A 537 -6.10 17.55 8.82
N TRP A 538 -5.23 18.46 8.39
CA TRP A 538 -5.38 19.29 7.19
C TRP A 538 -4.15 19.12 6.31
N GLN A 539 -4.34 18.76 5.06
CA GLN A 539 -3.29 18.57 4.11
C GLN A 539 -3.54 19.37 2.84
N THR A 540 -2.49 20.01 2.34
CA THR A 540 -2.48 20.61 1.01
C THR A 540 -1.25 20.09 0.26
N ILE A 541 -1.44 19.51 -0.93
CA ILE A 541 -0.35 19.13 -1.83
C ILE A 541 -0.37 20.11 -2.99
N LYS A 542 0.65 20.96 -3.08
CA LYS A 542 0.86 21.89 -4.19
C LYS A 542 1.62 21.21 -5.33
N ASP A 543 1.56 21.82 -6.51
CA ASP A 543 2.24 21.37 -7.73
C ASP A 543 1.91 19.91 -8.08
N ALA A 544 0.65 19.50 -7.82
CA ALA A 544 0.20 18.15 -8.11
C ALA A 544 0.36 17.80 -9.59
N LEU A 545 0.98 16.67 -9.85
CA LEU A 545 1.23 16.18 -11.21
C LEU A 545 -0.06 15.61 -11.78
N ALA A 546 -0.46 16.10 -12.95
CA ALA A 546 -1.59 15.58 -13.68
C ALA A 546 -1.17 14.53 -14.71
N ASN A 547 -2.17 13.83 -15.23
CA ASN A 547 -1.98 12.99 -16.41
C ASN A 547 -1.35 13.80 -17.55
N PRO A 548 -0.46 13.16 -18.32
CA PRO A 548 0.17 13.82 -19.45
C PRO A 548 -0.87 14.40 -20.43
N GLN A 549 -0.66 15.65 -20.80
CA GLN A 549 -1.48 16.39 -21.75
C GLN A 549 -0.77 16.48 -23.11
N ASN A 550 -1.52 16.61 -24.21
CA ASN A 550 -0.91 16.82 -25.53
C ASN A 550 -0.08 18.11 -25.50
N ARG A 551 1.11 18.03 -26.04
CA ARG A 551 1.96 19.20 -26.25
C ARG A 551 1.34 20.07 -27.34
N HIS A 552 1.49 21.40 -27.25
CA HIS A 552 0.86 22.33 -28.20
C HIS A 552 1.34 22.14 -29.64
N ASP A 553 2.57 21.68 -29.82
CA ASP A 553 3.22 21.54 -31.11
C ASP A 553 3.21 20.11 -31.70
N SER A 554 2.70 19.15 -30.95
CA SER A 554 2.65 17.75 -31.38
C SER A 554 1.60 16.94 -30.65
N VAL A 555 0.71 16.31 -31.40
CA VAL A 555 -0.23 15.30 -30.85
C VAL A 555 0.45 13.97 -30.50
N ALA A 556 1.68 13.77 -31.02
CA ALA A 556 2.47 12.57 -30.78
C ALA A 556 3.25 12.60 -29.43
N VAL A 557 3.36 13.79 -28.81
CA VAL A 557 4.04 13.96 -27.52
C VAL A 557 3.05 14.48 -26.49
N ARG A 558 3.01 13.80 -25.35
CA ARG A 558 2.24 14.22 -24.18
C ARG A 558 3.22 14.53 -23.05
N GLU A 559 2.92 15.55 -22.28
CA GLU A 559 3.80 15.98 -21.18
C GLU A 559 3.11 15.87 -19.83
N ALA A 560 3.82 15.31 -18.85
CA ALA A 560 3.45 15.43 -17.45
C ALA A 560 3.71 16.87 -16.98
N VAL A 561 2.73 17.47 -16.33
CA VAL A 561 2.76 18.87 -15.89
C VAL A 561 2.26 19.00 -14.45
N ASN A 562 2.72 20.03 -13.76
CA ASN A 562 2.06 20.41 -12.50
C ASN A 562 0.74 21.12 -12.84
N ALA A 563 -0.38 20.48 -12.59
CA ALA A 563 -1.68 20.97 -13.06
C ALA A 563 -2.56 21.58 -11.97
N GLY A 564 -2.18 21.44 -10.70
CA GLY A 564 -3.06 21.92 -9.65
C GLY A 564 -2.57 21.63 -8.24
N TYR A 565 -3.54 21.54 -7.33
CA TYR A 565 -3.27 21.23 -5.93
C TYR A 565 -4.37 20.33 -5.36
N ILE A 566 -4.00 19.57 -4.32
CA ILE A 566 -4.91 18.71 -3.60
C ILE A 566 -5.12 19.29 -2.20
N LYS A 567 -6.38 19.38 -1.77
CA LYS A 567 -6.75 19.62 -0.38
C LYS A 567 -7.38 18.36 0.18
N ASN A 568 -6.92 17.93 1.34
CA ASN A 568 -7.50 16.83 2.08
C ASN A 568 -7.59 17.19 3.55
N HIS A 569 -8.70 16.87 4.19
CA HIS A 569 -8.87 17.00 5.63
C HIS A 569 -9.71 15.86 6.16
N GLY A 570 -9.55 15.55 7.40
CA GLY A 570 -10.28 14.45 8.00
C GLY A 570 -9.92 14.21 9.45
N TYR A 571 -10.51 13.16 9.99
CA TYR A 571 -10.29 12.72 11.35
C TYR A 571 -10.17 11.21 11.45
N GLU A 572 -9.50 10.79 12.48
CA GLU A 572 -9.37 9.41 12.89
C GLU A 572 -9.56 9.33 14.40
N LEU A 573 -10.35 8.34 14.85
CA LEU A 573 -10.56 8.04 16.26
C LEU A 573 -10.44 6.55 16.46
N GLY A 574 -9.85 6.14 17.56
CA GLY A 574 -9.72 4.75 17.96
C GLY A 574 -9.89 4.62 19.47
N ALA A 575 -10.48 3.51 19.89
CA ALA A 575 -10.53 3.12 21.30
C ALA A 575 -10.36 1.62 21.42
N SER A 576 -9.73 1.20 22.52
CA SER A 576 -9.61 -0.20 22.86
C SER A 576 -9.79 -0.39 24.36
N TYR A 577 -10.40 -1.49 24.72
CA TYR A 577 -10.57 -1.93 26.09
C TYR A 577 -10.02 -3.34 26.23
N ARG A 578 -9.21 -3.56 27.26
CA ARG A 578 -8.55 -4.82 27.48
C ARG A 578 -8.57 -5.16 28.97
N THR A 579 -9.19 -6.26 29.31
CA THR A 579 -9.25 -6.75 30.69
C THR A 579 -9.33 -8.27 30.72
N GLY A 580 -8.52 -8.92 31.57
CA GLY A 580 -8.44 -10.37 31.58
C GLY A 580 -8.14 -10.93 30.17
N GLY A 581 -8.98 -11.84 29.69
CA GLY A 581 -8.91 -12.38 28.32
C GLY A 581 -9.65 -11.55 27.28
N LEU A 582 -10.43 -10.53 27.67
CA LEU A 582 -11.27 -9.74 26.77
C LEU A 582 -10.46 -8.64 26.10
N THR A 583 -10.63 -8.51 24.79
CA THR A 583 -10.14 -7.38 24.00
C THR A 583 -11.26 -6.85 23.11
N ALA A 584 -11.58 -5.59 23.24
CA ALA A 584 -12.53 -4.88 22.37
C ALA A 584 -11.85 -3.66 21.74
N LYS A 585 -12.08 -3.44 20.44
CA LYS A 585 -11.53 -2.29 19.71
C LYS A 585 -12.59 -1.68 18.82
N VAL A 586 -12.53 -0.37 18.66
CA VAL A 586 -13.33 0.36 17.68
C VAL A 586 -12.44 1.44 17.05
N GLY A 587 -12.61 1.64 15.75
CA GLY A 587 -11.92 2.70 15.01
C GLY A 587 -12.84 3.35 14.00
N VAL A 588 -12.60 4.61 13.72
CA VAL A 588 -13.28 5.35 12.65
C VAL A 588 -12.30 6.27 11.94
N SER A 589 -12.41 6.33 10.63
CA SER A 589 -11.67 7.28 9.79
C SER A 589 -12.57 7.89 8.74
N HIS A 590 -12.36 9.17 8.48
CA HIS A 590 -13.00 9.87 7.38
C HIS A 590 -12.09 10.95 6.83
N SER A 591 -12.01 11.04 5.51
CA SER A 591 -11.21 12.04 4.80
C SER A 591 -11.91 12.52 3.54
N LYS A 592 -11.58 13.74 3.09
CA LYS A 592 -12.22 14.40 1.94
C LYS A 592 -11.17 14.98 0.99
N PRO A 593 -10.44 14.14 0.22
CA PRO A 593 -9.51 14.64 -0.76
C PRO A 593 -10.23 15.31 -1.93
N ARG A 594 -9.72 16.47 -2.35
CA ARG A 594 -10.22 17.23 -3.50
C ARG A 594 -9.05 17.76 -4.31
N PHE A 595 -9.12 17.57 -5.62
CA PHE A 595 -8.14 18.06 -6.57
C PHE A 595 -8.65 19.27 -7.34
N TYR A 596 -7.87 20.33 -7.38
CA TYR A 596 -8.19 21.58 -8.05
C TYR A 596 -7.20 21.85 -9.20
N ASP A 597 -7.73 22.18 -10.38
CA ASP A 597 -6.94 22.62 -11.53
C ASP A 597 -6.59 24.11 -11.38
N THR A 598 -5.31 24.44 -11.47
CA THR A 598 -4.83 25.82 -11.38
C THR A 598 -5.13 26.66 -12.64
N HIS A 599 -5.39 26.02 -13.78
CA HIS A 599 -5.63 26.72 -15.04
C HIS A 599 -7.10 27.06 -15.26
N LYS A 600 -8.02 26.42 -14.58
CA LYS A 600 -9.46 26.53 -14.85
C LYS A 600 -10.32 26.81 -13.63
N ASP A 601 -9.75 26.95 -12.45
CA ASP A 601 -10.44 27.00 -11.16
C ASP A 601 -11.54 25.94 -11.00
N LYS A 602 -11.43 24.88 -11.79
CA LYS A 602 -12.38 23.76 -11.82
C LYS A 602 -11.82 22.61 -11.02
N LEU A 603 -12.70 22.03 -10.25
CA LEU A 603 -12.47 20.73 -9.67
C LEU A 603 -12.15 19.76 -10.83
N LEU A 604 -10.92 19.32 -10.94
CA LEU A 604 -10.59 18.29 -11.92
C LEU A 604 -11.30 17.01 -11.50
N SER A 605 -11.89 16.34 -12.49
CA SER A 605 -12.22 14.94 -12.34
C SER A 605 -10.93 14.23 -11.93
N ALA A 606 -10.82 13.86 -10.66
CA ALA A 606 -9.61 13.30 -10.13
C ALA A 606 -9.23 12.08 -10.97
N ASN A 607 -8.04 12.09 -11.49
CA ASN A 607 -7.41 10.85 -11.80
C ASN A 607 -7.46 9.99 -10.53
N PRO A 608 -8.01 8.78 -10.55
CA PRO A 608 -8.05 7.91 -9.37
C PRO A 608 -6.69 7.64 -8.75
N GLU A 609 -5.61 7.92 -9.46
CA GLU A 609 -4.26 7.88 -8.95
C GLU A 609 -4.02 8.88 -7.81
N PHE A 610 -4.74 10.02 -7.80
CA PHE A 610 -4.59 11.05 -6.78
C PHE A 610 -5.52 10.87 -5.57
N GLY A 611 -6.62 10.18 -5.72
CA GLY A 611 -7.55 9.97 -4.61
C GLY A 611 -8.79 9.20 -5.02
N ALA A 612 -9.36 8.50 -4.06
CA ALA A 612 -10.68 7.94 -4.16
C ALA A 612 -11.50 8.47 -3.00
N GLN A 613 -12.73 8.88 -3.26
CA GLN A 613 -13.63 9.13 -2.14
C GLN A 613 -13.97 7.79 -1.50
N VAL A 614 -13.38 7.56 -0.34
CA VAL A 614 -13.73 6.46 0.54
C VAL A 614 -14.76 6.98 1.52
N GLY A 615 -15.84 6.26 1.72
CA GLY A 615 -16.85 6.59 2.72
C GLY A 615 -16.25 6.55 4.12
N ARG A 616 -16.93 7.20 5.09
CA ARG A 616 -16.54 7.04 6.50
C ARG A 616 -16.47 5.57 6.83
N THR A 617 -15.31 5.14 7.31
CA THR A 617 -15.02 3.74 7.58
C THR A 617 -14.96 3.51 9.08
N TRP A 618 -15.73 2.55 9.55
CA TRP A 618 -15.72 2.04 10.90
C TRP A 618 -15.11 0.65 10.92
N THR A 619 -14.27 0.38 11.91
CA THR A 619 -13.79 -0.96 12.23
C THR A 619 -14.13 -1.26 13.68
N ALA A 620 -14.50 -2.49 13.96
CA ALA A 620 -14.73 -2.96 15.31
C ALA A 620 -14.24 -4.40 15.44
N SER A 621 -13.73 -4.76 16.61
CA SER A 621 -13.39 -6.14 16.94
C SER A 621 -13.66 -6.44 18.39
N LEU A 622 -14.02 -7.68 18.65
CA LEU A 622 -14.24 -8.23 19.97
C LEU A 622 -13.64 -9.63 20.02
N ALA A 623 -12.76 -9.89 20.97
CA ALA A 623 -12.12 -11.19 21.13
C ALA A 623 -12.00 -11.55 22.59
N TYR A 624 -12.08 -12.83 22.87
CA TYR A 624 -11.83 -13.39 24.20
C TYR A 624 -10.81 -14.54 24.11
N ARG A 625 -9.74 -14.43 24.89
CA ARG A 625 -8.69 -15.44 24.99
C ARG A 625 -8.86 -16.24 26.29
N PHE A 626 -9.14 -17.51 26.13
CA PHE A 626 -9.12 -18.49 27.22
C PHE A 626 -7.68 -18.90 27.51
N GLN A 627 -7.36 -19.16 28.77
CA GLN A 627 -6.02 -19.63 29.15
C GLN A 627 -5.88 -21.13 29.00
N ASN A 628 -6.93 -21.85 29.36
CA ASN A 628 -7.01 -23.31 29.25
C ASN A 628 -8.38 -23.73 28.71
N PRO A 629 -8.44 -24.18 27.42
CA PRO A 629 -7.33 -24.27 26.47
C PRO A 629 -6.85 -22.86 26.06
N ASN A 630 -5.60 -22.73 25.58
CA ASN A 630 -5.10 -21.47 25.03
C ASN A 630 -5.75 -21.22 23.67
N LEU A 631 -6.95 -20.67 23.72
CA LEU A 631 -7.84 -20.45 22.56
C LEU A 631 -8.39 -19.02 22.60
N GLU A 632 -8.22 -18.30 21.52
CA GLU A 632 -8.88 -17.02 21.30
C GLU A 632 -10.03 -17.19 20.32
N ILE A 633 -11.18 -16.65 20.63
CA ILE A 633 -12.33 -16.59 19.73
C ILE A 633 -12.72 -15.11 19.58
N GLY A 634 -13.00 -14.69 18.37
CA GLY A 634 -13.34 -13.29 18.13
C GLY A 634 -14.17 -13.03 16.90
N TRP A 635 -14.61 -11.79 16.83
CA TRP A 635 -15.34 -11.20 15.73
C TRP A 635 -14.65 -9.90 15.30
N ARG A 636 -14.71 -9.60 13.98
CA ARG A 636 -14.28 -8.33 13.39
C ARG A 636 -15.34 -7.84 12.42
N GLY A 637 -15.54 -6.53 12.40
CA GLY A 637 -16.43 -5.88 11.46
C GLY A 637 -15.75 -4.69 10.79
N ARG A 638 -16.01 -4.49 9.50
CA ARG A 638 -15.65 -3.30 8.75
C ARG A 638 -16.88 -2.76 8.04
N TYR A 639 -17.21 -1.50 8.30
CA TYR A 639 -18.39 -0.83 7.78
C TYR A 639 -17.97 0.46 7.08
N VAL A 640 -18.26 0.54 5.79
CA VAL A 640 -17.92 1.69 4.95
C VAL A 640 -19.20 2.36 4.52
N GLN A 641 -19.36 3.63 4.86
CA GLN A 641 -20.53 4.41 4.47
C GLN A 641 -20.50 4.75 2.98
N LYS A 642 -21.67 5.01 2.42
CA LYS A 642 -21.83 5.52 1.06
C LYS A 642 -20.98 6.76 0.84
N ALA A 643 -20.25 6.83 -0.27
CA ALA A 643 -19.57 8.01 -0.74
C ALA A 643 -20.21 8.54 -2.02
N VAL A 644 -20.38 9.86 -2.09
CA VAL A 644 -20.90 10.56 -3.27
C VAL A 644 -19.90 11.64 -3.66
N GLY A 645 -19.49 11.66 -4.91
CA GLY A 645 -18.55 12.68 -5.35
C GLY A 645 -18.46 12.81 -6.86
N SER A 646 -18.26 14.03 -7.30
CA SER A 646 -18.01 14.35 -8.72
C SER A 646 -16.59 14.10 -9.18
N ILE A 647 -15.70 13.68 -8.29
CA ILE A 647 -14.24 13.73 -8.48
C ILE A 647 -13.68 12.44 -9.07
N LEU A 648 -14.47 11.41 -9.28
CA LEU A 648 -13.96 10.07 -9.16
C LEU A 648 -13.59 9.38 -10.44
N VAL A 649 -13.92 9.92 -11.61
CA VAL A 649 -13.61 9.23 -12.86
C VAL A 649 -13.41 10.24 -13.98
N ALA A 650 -12.18 10.36 -14.45
CA ALA A 650 -11.91 11.07 -15.70
C ALA A 650 -12.75 10.45 -16.83
N GLY A 651 -13.67 11.23 -17.39
CA GLY A 651 -14.44 10.84 -18.58
C GLY A 651 -15.87 10.36 -18.35
N GLN A 652 -16.38 10.33 -17.12
CA GLN A 652 -17.83 10.15 -16.93
C GLN A 652 -18.53 11.51 -16.94
N LYS A 653 -18.85 11.93 -18.15
CA LYS A 653 -19.79 13.02 -18.37
C LYS A 653 -21.13 12.42 -18.76
N ASP A 654 -22.22 13.02 -18.26
CA ASP A 654 -23.57 12.74 -18.77
C ASP A 654 -23.68 13.18 -20.24
N ARG A 655 -24.85 12.92 -20.86
CA ARG A 655 -25.12 13.30 -22.26
C ARG A 655 -24.97 14.82 -22.51
N ASN A 656 -25.01 15.64 -21.46
CA ASN A 656 -24.92 17.10 -21.51
C ASN A 656 -23.49 17.60 -21.17
N GLY A 657 -22.51 16.71 -21.04
CA GLY A 657 -21.13 17.05 -20.69
C GLY A 657 -20.90 17.40 -19.21
N LYS A 658 -21.91 17.23 -18.35
CA LYS A 658 -21.80 17.43 -16.90
C LYS A 658 -21.18 16.21 -16.24
N LEU A 659 -20.29 16.42 -15.29
CA LEU A 659 -19.71 15.34 -14.51
C LEU A 659 -20.81 14.59 -13.74
N GLU A 660 -20.93 13.29 -13.99
CA GLU A 660 -21.86 12.45 -13.24
C GLU A 660 -21.42 12.38 -11.77
N ASN A 661 -22.39 12.50 -10.88
CA ASN A 661 -22.19 12.19 -9.46
C ASN A 661 -21.99 10.67 -9.32
N VAL A 662 -20.75 10.26 -9.11
CA VAL A 662 -20.43 8.86 -8.88
C VAL A 662 -20.80 8.49 -7.46
N VAL A 663 -21.68 7.49 -7.32
CA VAL A 663 -22.08 6.94 -6.03
C VAL A 663 -21.36 5.63 -5.80
N ARG A 664 -20.56 5.58 -4.74
CA ARG A 664 -19.99 4.34 -4.20
C ARG A 664 -20.88 3.87 -3.05
N LYS A 665 -21.54 2.72 -3.24
CA LYS A 665 -22.46 2.16 -2.23
C LYS A 665 -21.72 1.81 -0.96
N GLY A 666 -22.33 2.07 0.20
CA GLY A 666 -21.81 1.59 1.47
C GLY A 666 -21.94 0.09 1.61
N PHE A 667 -21.10 -0.51 2.44
CA PHE A 667 -21.12 -1.94 2.73
C PHE A 667 -20.66 -2.24 4.15
N GLY A 668 -20.98 -3.44 4.63
CA GLY A 668 -20.49 -3.99 5.89
C GLY A 668 -20.04 -5.43 5.71
N VAL A 669 -18.87 -5.76 6.20
CA VAL A 669 -18.27 -7.10 6.18
C VAL A 669 -17.96 -7.52 7.59
N ASN A 670 -18.32 -8.75 7.93
CA ASN A 670 -18.12 -9.33 9.25
C ASN A 670 -17.37 -10.65 9.13
N ASP A 671 -16.38 -10.83 10.01
CA ASP A 671 -15.58 -12.03 10.09
C ASP A 671 -15.66 -12.61 11.52
N VAL A 672 -15.56 -13.91 11.64
CA VAL A 672 -15.33 -14.59 12.92
C VAL A 672 -14.05 -15.40 12.82
N PHE A 673 -13.35 -15.54 13.93
CA PHE A 673 -12.07 -16.25 13.96
C PHE A 673 -11.84 -16.97 15.27
N ALA A 674 -10.97 -17.97 15.20
CA ALA A 674 -10.45 -18.69 16.35
C ALA A 674 -8.95 -18.94 16.17
N ASN A 675 -8.15 -18.65 17.18
CA ASN A 675 -6.71 -18.90 17.21
C ASN A 675 -6.40 -19.82 18.37
N TRP A 676 -5.90 -20.99 18.10
CA TRP A 676 -5.65 -22.03 19.10
C TRP A 676 -4.17 -22.37 19.17
N LYS A 677 -3.64 -22.41 20.39
CA LYS A 677 -2.27 -22.86 20.70
C LYS A 677 -2.32 -24.16 21.52
N PRO A 678 -2.49 -25.32 20.86
CA PRO A 678 -2.73 -26.58 21.56
C PRO A 678 -1.61 -27.01 22.49
N LEU A 679 -0.37 -26.58 22.25
CA LEU A 679 0.79 -26.85 23.09
C LEU A 679 1.05 -25.78 24.16
N GLY A 680 0.16 -24.81 24.30
CA GLY A 680 0.30 -23.68 25.23
C GLY A 680 1.45 -22.69 24.90
N LYS A 681 2.19 -22.94 23.84
CA LYS A 681 3.33 -22.14 23.36
C LYS A 681 3.12 -21.74 21.90
N ASP A 682 3.90 -20.77 21.43
CA ASP A 682 3.90 -20.29 20.02
C ASP A 682 4.53 -21.29 19.03
N THR A 683 4.81 -22.51 19.47
CA THR A 683 5.37 -23.57 18.62
C THR A 683 4.35 -24.19 17.67
N LEU A 684 3.07 -24.24 18.06
CA LEU A 684 1.97 -24.71 17.23
C LEU A 684 0.81 -23.74 17.33
N ASN A 685 0.44 -23.12 16.20
CA ASN A 685 -0.72 -22.25 16.07
C ASN A 685 -1.67 -22.84 15.02
N VAL A 686 -2.93 -22.98 15.39
CA VAL A 686 -4.03 -23.39 14.51
C VAL A 686 -5.00 -22.24 14.45
N ASN A 687 -5.16 -21.63 13.27
CA ASN A 687 -5.98 -20.46 13.05
C ASN A 687 -7.14 -20.81 12.12
N LEU A 688 -8.34 -20.49 12.54
CA LEU A 688 -9.56 -20.66 11.75
C LEU A 688 -10.22 -19.29 11.59
N SER A 689 -10.68 -18.96 10.40
CA SER A 689 -11.51 -17.78 10.17
C SER A 689 -12.63 -18.07 9.18
N VAL A 690 -13.75 -17.40 9.37
CA VAL A 690 -14.82 -17.29 8.38
C VAL A 690 -14.91 -15.81 8.02
N ASN A 691 -14.30 -15.44 6.90
CA ASN A 691 -14.34 -14.10 6.38
C ASN A 691 -15.65 -13.87 5.63
N ASN A 692 -16.21 -12.65 5.76
CA ASN A 692 -17.49 -12.29 5.15
C ASN A 692 -18.61 -13.31 5.48
N VAL A 693 -18.83 -13.54 6.76
CA VAL A 693 -19.77 -14.55 7.29
C VAL A 693 -21.14 -14.49 6.62
N PHE A 694 -21.65 -13.28 6.35
CA PHE A 694 -22.97 -13.08 5.76
C PHE A 694 -22.98 -13.17 4.24
N ASN A 695 -21.82 -13.46 3.62
CA ASN A 695 -21.66 -13.51 2.16
C ASN A 695 -22.13 -12.23 1.47
N THR A 696 -21.82 -11.09 2.07
CA THR A 696 -22.21 -9.78 1.57
C THR A 696 -21.53 -9.52 0.22
N PHE A 697 -22.31 -9.13 -0.78
CA PHE A 697 -21.79 -8.62 -2.04
C PHE A 697 -21.52 -7.14 -1.94
N TYR A 698 -20.31 -6.73 -2.28
CA TYR A 698 -19.88 -5.34 -2.21
C TYR A 698 -18.76 -5.01 -3.21
N TYR A 699 -18.63 -3.73 -3.49
CA TYR A 699 -17.49 -3.19 -4.20
C TYR A 699 -16.68 -2.32 -3.25
N PRO A 700 -15.38 -2.62 -3.02
CA PRO A 700 -14.49 -1.74 -2.25
C PRO A 700 -14.40 -0.37 -2.90
N HIS A 701 -14.14 0.67 -2.09
CA HIS A 701 -14.09 2.05 -2.60
C HIS A 701 -12.76 2.39 -3.29
N SER A 702 -11.66 1.75 -2.91
CA SER A 702 -10.32 1.97 -3.49
C SER A 702 -10.17 1.29 -4.84
N GLN A 703 -10.98 1.69 -5.79
CA GLN A 703 -10.92 1.21 -7.18
C GLN A 703 -10.79 2.40 -8.11
N ARG A 704 -10.05 2.20 -9.18
CA ARG A 704 -9.87 3.22 -10.22
C ARG A 704 -11.20 3.60 -10.86
N TRP A 705 -12.04 2.59 -11.10
CA TRP A 705 -13.38 2.76 -11.65
C TRP A 705 -14.42 2.20 -10.67
N THR A 706 -15.61 2.78 -10.67
CA THR A 706 -16.69 2.34 -9.79
C THR A 706 -17.19 0.97 -10.21
N ASN A 707 -17.45 0.10 -9.23
CA ASN A 707 -18.14 -1.18 -9.43
C ASN A 707 -17.45 -2.09 -10.46
N THR A 708 -16.12 -2.20 -10.42
CA THR A 708 -15.38 -3.02 -11.38
C THR A 708 -14.99 -4.38 -10.83
N LEU A 709 -14.32 -4.43 -9.66
CA LEU A 709 -13.95 -5.67 -9.01
C LEU A 709 -14.67 -5.79 -7.67
N PRO A 710 -15.52 -6.80 -7.49
CA PRO A 710 -16.19 -7.03 -6.21
C PRO A 710 -15.20 -7.51 -5.15
N GLY A 711 -15.55 -7.34 -3.90
CA GLY A 711 -14.87 -7.99 -2.78
C GLY A 711 -15.13 -9.49 -2.77
N VAL A 712 -14.25 -10.24 -2.10
CA VAL A 712 -14.39 -11.69 -1.94
C VAL A 712 -15.66 -12.00 -1.13
N GLY A 713 -16.39 -13.03 -1.56
CA GLY A 713 -17.55 -13.56 -0.85
C GLY A 713 -17.14 -14.26 0.45
N ARG A 714 -18.03 -15.09 0.99
CA ARG A 714 -17.70 -15.86 2.20
C ARG A 714 -16.57 -16.82 1.91
N ASP A 715 -15.59 -16.85 2.84
CA ASP A 715 -14.39 -17.64 2.72
C ASP A 715 -14.02 -18.25 4.08
N VAL A 716 -14.00 -19.58 4.15
CA VAL A 716 -13.56 -20.33 5.33
C VAL A 716 -12.08 -20.64 5.18
N ARG A 717 -11.27 -20.18 6.11
CA ARG A 717 -9.82 -20.34 6.09
C ARG A 717 -9.32 -21.11 7.30
N LEU A 718 -8.41 -22.02 7.04
CA LEU A 718 -7.65 -22.73 8.06
C LEU A 718 -6.17 -22.49 7.82
N GLY A 719 -5.44 -22.13 8.86
CA GLY A 719 -4.00 -21.97 8.85
C GLY A 719 -3.35 -22.75 9.99
N VAL A 720 -2.26 -23.43 9.70
CA VAL A 720 -1.46 -24.15 10.69
C VAL A 720 0.00 -23.70 10.56
N ASN A 721 0.57 -23.24 11.66
CA ASN A 721 1.99 -22.92 11.77
C ASN A 721 2.61 -23.79 12.84
N TYR A 722 3.62 -24.55 12.49
CA TYR A 722 4.37 -25.39 13.40
C TYR A 722 5.86 -25.06 13.35
N LYS A 723 6.43 -24.84 14.55
CA LYS A 723 7.84 -24.45 14.73
C LYS A 723 8.49 -25.40 15.75
N PHE A 724 9.60 -26.00 15.40
CA PHE A 724 10.31 -26.97 16.23
C PHE A 724 11.83 -26.85 16.10
#